data_bb31fe88225f8715976e9688aae2eb1a
#
_entry.id   bb31fe88225f8715976e9688aae2eb1a
#
_cell.length_a   1.000
_cell.length_b   1.000
_cell.length_c   1.000
_cell.angle_alpha   90.00
_cell.angle_beta   90.00
_cell.angle_gamma   90.00
#
_symmetry.space_group_name_H-M   'P 1'
#
loop_
_entity.id
_entity.type
_entity.pdbx_description
1 polymer ?
#
loop_
_entity_poly.entity_id
_entity_poly.type
_entity_poly.pdbx_seq_one_letter_code
_entity_poly.pdbx_strand_id
1 'polypeptide(L)'
;MNSKISYAVAAILGGSSGAAHAAEPAAGGSEAGTGALEEITVTAQRRTENIQDVPISMQALTAQALQQLNVSTLDDYVKFLPNVTTANNGPGQNEVFMRGLSAGSQASQGSGSTGVWPNVAIYLDNQSGQLPNRNLDIYAADLNRIEVLEGPQGTLFGAGAEAGVIRYITNEPKLDGFEANVKAGYGITAHGDPNTDLTAVLNLPLIAGRTAVRAVIYDEQRGGYIDNVPATFTRRNTDIGIHYAQYAATGPLCPNGQPPSPAPNPGFCVPPGSPVINNNNSAARAINPVTYKGIRVEALYKFNDDWNALITQSYQDMESEGVFYQQPNASDGAPLQPLQVTLFNSAHDKDRFESTAWTVNGRLGALKAVYTGGYLVRNVDQIGDYTNYARGVFADYYQCYGPTVYDTTLTPTCFSPSSIWHATERNTHQQHELRLSTPDDWRLRAIAGAYWEDNKLYDQTGWLYKTVPPCTATRTTGCLANVGTFPGTTVQNPGVQSDHTSFYQDQVRETKQTAFFASVDVDLIPKVLTATLGTRHFRFDNSMAGSVLSSFGCFEAGLPPCLSSFSFNLNAQNLSDTESGYKSRGNLTWHITPDVMVYYTFSQGFRPGGFNQNGVDVNGVAFRYAPGPAQPVNGVPTGVPQYAVPKSYSSDKLTNNEIGWKTEFLDRRLQWNGALYRENWDNVQVAFFDPGVTGNIFFDTNGQNFLIKGVETSLVARVVTGLTLQ
;
A
#
# COMPACT_ATOMS: atom_id res chain seq x y z
N MET A 1 -17.05 18.63 -6.35
CA MET A 1 -16.40 18.90 -7.65
C MET A 1 -15.80 20.31 -7.63
N ASN A 2 -14.51 20.44 -7.74
CA ASN A 2 -13.83 21.72 -7.66
C ASN A 2 -14.11 22.50 -8.96
N SER A 3 -14.64 23.73 -8.86
CA SER A 3 -15.08 24.54 -10.00
C SER A 3 -14.03 24.71 -11.11
N LYS A 4 -12.76 24.60 -10.79
CA LYS A 4 -11.63 24.71 -11.73
C LYS A 4 -11.53 23.52 -12.71
N ILE A 5 -11.95 22.33 -12.32
CA ILE A 5 -11.93 21.11 -13.17
C ILE A 5 -13.10 21.17 -14.17
N SER A 6 -14.26 21.67 -13.74
CA SER A 6 -15.43 21.83 -14.62
C SER A 6 -15.16 22.79 -15.80
N TYR A 7 -14.36 23.82 -15.60
CA TYR A 7 -14.01 24.75 -16.68
C TYR A 7 -13.03 24.14 -17.71
N ALA A 8 -12.10 23.29 -17.25
CA ALA A 8 -11.16 22.61 -18.16
C ALA A 8 -11.88 21.57 -19.04
N VAL A 9 -12.82 20.82 -18.47
CA VAL A 9 -13.63 19.84 -19.21
C VAL A 9 -14.58 20.54 -20.21
N ALA A 10 -15.20 21.67 -19.82
CA ALA A 10 -16.07 22.44 -20.71
C ALA A 10 -15.30 23.09 -21.88
N ALA A 11 -14.06 23.50 -21.67
CA ALA A 11 -13.22 24.09 -22.74
C ALA A 11 -12.79 23.05 -23.79
N ILE A 12 -12.63 21.78 -23.40
CA ILE A 12 -12.28 20.70 -24.31
C ILE A 12 -13.50 20.21 -25.11
N LEU A 13 -14.70 20.21 -24.51
CA LEU A 13 -15.93 19.75 -25.15
C LEU A 13 -16.67 20.82 -25.98
N GLY A 14 -16.36 22.11 -25.78
CA GLY A 14 -17.03 23.24 -26.44
C GLY A 14 -16.45 23.68 -27.80
N GLY A 15 -15.37 23.06 -28.26
CA GLY A 15 -14.56 23.58 -29.36
C GLY A 15 -14.74 22.98 -30.76
N SER A 16 -15.66 22.05 -31.02
CA SER A 16 -15.73 21.41 -32.32
C SER A 16 -17.13 21.05 -32.77
N SER A 17 -17.87 22.05 -33.29
CA SER A 17 -18.95 21.78 -34.29
C SER A 17 -18.36 21.81 -35.69
N GLY A 18 -17.41 20.94 -35.99
CA GLY A 18 -16.92 20.65 -37.33
C GLY A 18 -17.18 19.17 -37.61
N ALA A 19 -17.84 18.88 -38.75
CA ALA A 19 -18.20 17.54 -39.16
C ALA A 19 -17.02 16.56 -39.03
N ALA A 20 -17.12 15.62 -38.10
CA ALA A 20 -16.21 14.50 -38.00
C ALA A 20 -16.43 13.56 -39.17
N HIS A 21 -15.61 13.64 -40.18
CA HIS A 21 -15.38 12.50 -41.06
C HIS A 21 -14.60 11.49 -40.20
N ALA A 22 -15.20 10.32 -39.98
CA ALA A 22 -14.47 9.18 -39.45
C ALA A 22 -13.34 8.86 -40.45
N ALA A 23 -12.13 9.29 -40.14
CA ALA A 23 -10.96 8.75 -40.79
C ALA A 23 -10.87 7.31 -40.30
N GLU A 24 -10.85 6.34 -41.21
CA GLU A 24 -10.37 5.00 -40.94
C GLU A 24 -9.07 5.12 -40.15
N PRO A 25 -8.82 4.30 -39.10
CA PRO A 25 -7.54 4.29 -38.42
C PRO A 25 -6.48 4.06 -39.48
N ALA A 26 -5.64 5.04 -39.69
CA ALA A 26 -4.42 4.85 -40.43
C ALA A 26 -3.70 3.71 -39.69
N ALA A 27 -3.76 2.53 -40.27
CA ALA A 27 -2.91 1.44 -39.89
C ALA A 27 -1.49 1.99 -39.97
N GLY A 28 -0.91 2.36 -38.83
CA GLY A 28 0.51 2.55 -38.69
C GLY A 28 1.11 1.30 -39.28
N GLY A 29 1.88 1.46 -40.36
CA GLY A 29 2.44 0.36 -41.11
C GLY A 29 3.24 -0.56 -40.21
N SER A 30 2.57 -1.57 -39.67
CA SER A 30 3.17 -2.81 -39.29
C SER A 30 3.64 -3.39 -40.60
N GLU A 31 4.95 -3.47 -40.82
CA GLU A 31 5.53 -4.31 -41.84
C GLU A 31 4.94 -5.71 -41.67
N ALA A 32 4.01 -6.05 -42.56
CA ALA A 32 3.45 -7.37 -42.65
C ALA A 32 4.57 -8.28 -43.22
N GLY A 33 5.41 -8.81 -42.34
CA GLY A 33 6.45 -9.70 -42.85
C GLY A 33 7.46 -10.16 -41.87
N THR A 34 7.32 -10.74 -40.86
CA THR A 34 8.12 -11.83 -40.31
C THR A 34 7.38 -12.46 -39.15
N GLY A 35 6.62 -13.31 -39.05
CA GLY A 35 5.90 -13.93 -37.91
C GLY A 35 6.64 -13.89 -36.53
N ALA A 36 7.58 -12.99 -36.35
CA ALA A 36 8.39 -12.76 -35.16
C ALA A 36 7.59 -12.13 -34.03
N LEU A 37 7.96 -12.37 -32.78
CA LEU A 37 7.47 -11.67 -31.60
C LEU A 37 7.95 -10.21 -31.61
N GLU A 38 7.18 -9.32 -31.02
CA GLU A 38 7.53 -7.90 -30.88
C GLU A 38 8.77 -7.75 -29.99
N GLU A 39 9.68 -6.88 -30.40
CA GLU A 39 10.86 -6.53 -29.60
C GLU A 39 10.45 -5.48 -28.55
N ILE A 40 10.61 -5.82 -27.28
CA ILE A 40 10.20 -4.96 -26.16
C ILE A 40 11.42 -4.20 -25.63
N THR A 41 11.37 -2.88 -25.73
CA THR A 41 12.38 -2.00 -25.15
C THR A 41 11.98 -1.60 -23.73
N VAL A 42 12.92 -1.69 -22.79
CA VAL A 42 12.72 -1.39 -21.36
C VAL A 42 13.77 -0.43 -20.83
N THR A 43 13.52 0.11 -19.63
CA THR A 43 14.45 1.03 -18.95
C THR A 43 14.83 0.54 -17.53
N ALA A 44 14.80 -0.76 -17.34
CA ALA A 44 15.00 -1.44 -16.07
C ALA A 44 16.34 -1.14 -15.39
N GLN A 45 17.40 -0.96 -16.16
CA GLN A 45 18.74 -0.61 -15.65
C GLN A 45 19.06 0.88 -15.74
N ARG A 46 18.02 1.74 -15.82
CA ARG A 46 18.16 3.19 -16.05
C ARG A 46 18.82 3.53 -17.40
N ARG A 47 18.84 2.57 -18.33
CA ARG A 47 19.25 2.69 -19.74
C ARG A 47 18.16 2.09 -20.61
N THR A 48 18.09 2.50 -21.86
CA THR A 48 17.16 1.93 -22.85
C THR A 48 17.79 0.69 -23.46
N GLU A 49 17.20 -0.48 -23.23
CA GLU A 49 17.74 -1.79 -23.62
C GLU A 49 16.61 -2.70 -24.09
N ASN A 50 16.94 -3.69 -24.94
CA ASN A 50 16.00 -4.77 -25.25
C ASN A 50 15.79 -5.64 -24.01
N ILE A 51 14.56 -6.03 -23.69
CA ILE A 51 14.23 -6.89 -22.56
C ILE A 51 15.02 -8.19 -22.55
N GLN A 52 15.38 -8.72 -23.74
CA GLN A 52 16.15 -9.96 -23.88
C GLN A 52 17.64 -9.79 -23.52
N ASP A 53 18.15 -8.54 -23.55
CA ASP A 53 19.54 -8.24 -23.17
C ASP A 53 19.70 -7.85 -21.70
N VAL A 54 18.60 -7.67 -20.97
CA VAL A 54 18.62 -7.28 -19.55
C VAL A 54 18.85 -8.52 -18.67
N PRO A 55 19.96 -8.63 -17.94
CA PRO A 55 20.32 -9.82 -17.16
C PRO A 55 19.69 -9.83 -15.75
N ILE A 56 18.38 -9.69 -15.70
CA ILE A 56 17.52 -9.86 -14.51
C ILE A 56 16.21 -10.50 -14.92
N SER A 57 15.54 -11.15 -13.97
CA SER A 57 14.17 -11.59 -14.18
C SER A 57 13.24 -10.39 -14.22
N MET A 58 12.50 -10.25 -15.30
CA MET A 58 11.54 -9.17 -15.47
C MET A 58 10.47 -9.50 -16.50
N GLN A 59 9.35 -8.84 -16.35
CA GLN A 59 8.23 -8.85 -17.29
C GLN A 59 7.89 -7.42 -17.72
N ALA A 60 7.32 -7.28 -18.91
CA ALA A 60 6.82 -6.01 -19.40
C ALA A 60 5.47 -6.21 -20.09
N LEU A 61 4.46 -5.48 -19.61
CA LEU A 61 3.15 -5.41 -20.23
C LEU A 61 3.13 -4.18 -21.13
N THR A 62 3.15 -4.37 -22.43
CA THR A 62 3.11 -3.28 -23.42
C THR A 62 1.73 -2.62 -23.46
N ALA A 63 1.62 -1.43 -24.06
CA ALA A 63 0.34 -0.73 -24.25
C ALA A 63 -0.68 -1.64 -24.96
N GLN A 64 -0.25 -2.42 -25.96
CA GLN A 64 -1.10 -3.38 -26.65
C GLN A 64 -1.57 -4.50 -25.72
N ALA A 65 -0.69 -5.07 -24.93
CA ALA A 65 -1.04 -6.11 -23.96
C ALA A 65 -2.04 -5.58 -22.91
N LEU A 66 -1.78 -4.39 -22.35
CA LEU A 66 -2.71 -3.73 -21.40
C LEU A 66 -4.11 -3.54 -21.99
N GLN A 67 -4.17 -3.14 -23.26
CA GLN A 67 -5.45 -2.98 -23.96
C GLN A 67 -6.15 -4.33 -24.23
N GLN A 68 -5.40 -5.33 -24.71
CA GLN A 68 -5.95 -6.65 -25.02
C GLN A 68 -6.45 -7.40 -23.79
N LEU A 69 -5.78 -7.22 -22.65
CA LEU A 69 -6.12 -7.83 -21.37
C LEU A 69 -7.12 -6.99 -20.57
N ASN A 70 -7.52 -5.82 -21.10
CA ASN A 70 -8.40 -4.84 -20.43
C ASN A 70 -7.92 -4.47 -19.04
N VAL A 71 -6.63 -4.19 -18.92
CA VAL A 71 -5.98 -3.80 -17.67
C VAL A 71 -6.14 -2.31 -17.44
N SER A 72 -6.69 -1.93 -16.30
CA SER A 72 -6.78 -0.53 -15.87
C SER A 72 -6.31 -0.28 -14.43
N THR A 73 -6.27 -1.30 -13.58
CA THR A 73 -5.83 -1.20 -12.19
C THR A 73 -4.74 -2.20 -11.83
N LEU A 74 -4.14 -2.04 -10.65
CA LEU A 74 -3.17 -2.99 -10.09
C LEU A 74 -3.74 -4.42 -10.05
N ASP A 75 -4.95 -4.58 -9.54
CA ASP A 75 -5.61 -5.88 -9.40
C ASP A 75 -5.86 -6.59 -10.76
N ASP A 76 -5.94 -5.82 -11.84
CA ASP A 76 -6.13 -6.40 -13.18
C ASP A 76 -4.85 -7.05 -13.69
N TYR A 77 -3.69 -6.37 -13.61
CA TYR A 77 -2.48 -6.90 -14.20
C TYR A 77 -1.73 -7.92 -13.31
N VAL A 78 -1.88 -7.85 -11.99
CA VAL A 78 -1.26 -8.84 -11.08
C VAL A 78 -1.70 -10.27 -11.42
N LYS A 79 -2.93 -10.44 -11.91
CA LYS A 79 -3.45 -11.75 -12.37
C LYS A 79 -2.63 -12.40 -13.48
N PHE A 80 -1.86 -11.60 -14.23
CA PHE A 80 -1.00 -12.05 -15.33
C PHE A 80 0.48 -12.17 -14.93
N LEU A 81 0.80 -11.98 -13.64
CA LEU A 81 2.15 -12.01 -13.11
C LEU A 81 2.30 -13.15 -12.09
N PRO A 82 2.79 -14.34 -12.48
CA PRO A 82 2.77 -15.54 -11.64
C PRO A 82 3.48 -15.40 -10.29
N ASN A 83 4.54 -14.57 -10.24
CA ASN A 83 5.37 -14.39 -9.04
C ASN A 83 4.98 -13.16 -8.21
N VAL A 84 3.93 -12.46 -8.61
CA VAL A 84 3.42 -11.26 -7.94
C VAL A 84 2.09 -11.57 -7.30
N THR A 85 1.94 -11.28 -6.03
CA THR A 85 0.70 -11.43 -5.28
C THR A 85 0.40 -10.14 -4.53
N THR A 86 -0.86 -9.96 -4.17
CA THR A 86 -1.29 -8.81 -3.36
C THR A 86 -2.02 -9.28 -2.13
N ALA A 87 -1.83 -8.56 -1.02
CA ALA A 87 -2.79 -8.55 0.07
C ALA A 87 -3.50 -7.21 0.05
N ASN A 88 -4.82 -7.22 -0.02
CA ASN A 88 -5.61 -6.01 -0.05
C ASN A 88 -6.94 -6.16 0.70
N ASN A 89 -7.47 -5.03 1.16
CA ASN A 89 -8.82 -4.90 1.70
C ASN A 89 -9.74 -4.13 0.75
N GLY A 90 -9.28 -3.90 -0.47
CA GLY A 90 -9.96 -3.16 -1.53
C GLY A 90 -9.01 -2.21 -2.28
N PRO A 91 -9.51 -1.56 -3.33
CA PRO A 91 -8.76 -0.55 -4.09
C PRO A 91 -8.14 0.51 -3.18
N GLY A 92 -6.91 0.94 -3.50
CA GLY A 92 -6.12 1.88 -2.67
C GLY A 92 -5.48 1.27 -1.42
N GLN A 93 -5.88 0.06 -1.02
CA GLN A 93 -5.40 -0.63 0.19
C GLN A 93 -4.51 -1.82 -0.15
N ASN A 94 -3.63 -1.64 -1.13
CA ASN A 94 -2.81 -2.71 -1.68
C ASN A 94 -1.42 -2.77 -1.06
N GLU A 95 -0.99 -3.97 -0.77
CA GLU A 95 0.41 -4.32 -0.51
C GLU A 95 0.83 -5.40 -1.49
N VAL A 96 1.90 -5.14 -2.24
CA VAL A 96 2.38 -6.02 -3.30
C VAL A 96 3.55 -6.84 -2.79
N PHE A 97 3.55 -8.13 -3.10
CA PHE A 97 4.61 -9.07 -2.78
C PHE A 97 5.15 -9.74 -4.03
N MET A 98 6.44 -10.00 -4.06
CA MET A 98 7.11 -10.75 -5.12
C MET A 98 7.82 -11.98 -4.55
N ARG A 99 7.83 -13.09 -5.32
CA ARG A 99 8.51 -14.35 -4.94
C ARG A 99 8.13 -14.87 -3.54
N GLY A 100 6.90 -14.56 -3.07
CA GLY A 100 6.42 -14.98 -1.76
C GLY A 100 7.03 -14.25 -0.56
N LEU A 101 7.73 -13.13 -0.77
CA LEU A 101 8.28 -12.31 0.31
C LEU A 101 7.16 -11.50 0.98
N SER A 102 6.50 -12.10 1.95
CA SER A 102 5.46 -11.46 2.75
C SER A 102 5.69 -11.75 4.22
N ALA A 103 5.71 -10.71 5.05
CA ALA A 103 5.74 -10.80 6.51
C ALA A 103 4.37 -10.60 7.15
N GLY A 104 3.32 -10.72 6.37
CA GLY A 104 1.94 -10.40 6.74
C GLY A 104 1.51 -9.04 6.22
N SER A 105 0.21 -8.85 6.02
CA SER A 105 -0.32 -7.56 5.56
C SER A 105 -0.39 -6.55 6.69
N GLN A 106 0.08 -5.36 6.44
CA GLN A 106 0.00 -4.18 7.32
C GLN A 106 -1.19 -3.28 6.93
N ALA A 107 -1.79 -3.51 5.77
CA ALA A 107 -2.75 -2.59 5.13
C ALA A 107 -4.17 -2.64 5.71
N SER A 108 -4.37 -3.01 6.97
CA SER A 108 -5.70 -3.16 7.54
C SER A 108 -6.30 -1.83 8.00
N GLN A 109 -6.26 -1.54 9.28
CA GLN A 109 -6.91 -0.38 9.89
C GLN A 109 -5.85 0.64 10.27
N GLY A 110 -6.03 1.91 9.84
CA GLY A 110 -5.10 2.96 10.19
C GLY A 110 -3.69 2.63 9.72
N SER A 111 -3.50 2.57 8.43
CA SER A 111 -2.23 2.16 7.80
C SER A 111 -1.02 2.99 8.26
N GLY A 112 -1.24 4.26 8.69
CA GLY A 112 -0.20 5.11 9.27
C GLY A 112 0.39 4.63 10.58
N SER A 113 -0.26 3.69 11.27
CA SER A 113 0.09 3.30 12.62
C SER A 113 1.44 2.60 12.75
N THR A 114 1.82 1.76 11.81
CA THR A 114 3.08 1.00 11.86
C THR A 114 4.23 1.72 11.16
N GLY A 115 3.98 2.33 10.02
CA GLY A 115 5.00 3.05 9.25
C GLY A 115 6.01 2.17 8.53
N VAL A 116 5.75 0.86 8.45
CA VAL A 116 6.60 -0.08 7.70
C VAL A 116 6.48 0.20 6.20
N TRP A 117 7.59 0.14 5.50
CA TRP A 117 7.62 0.34 4.05
C TRP A 117 7.23 -0.95 3.32
N PRO A 118 6.46 -0.86 2.21
CA PRO A 118 6.28 -1.98 1.31
C PRO A 118 7.62 -2.50 0.79
N ASN A 119 7.71 -3.80 0.53
CA ASN A 119 8.94 -4.41 0.03
C ASN A 119 9.08 -4.38 -1.51
N VAL A 120 8.02 -3.97 -2.21
CA VAL A 120 8.01 -3.72 -3.66
C VAL A 120 7.82 -2.24 -3.92
N ALA A 121 8.77 -1.63 -4.62
CA ALA A 121 8.72 -0.21 -4.96
C ALA A 121 7.80 0.05 -6.18
N ILE A 122 6.95 1.07 -6.08
CA ILE A 122 6.14 1.57 -7.20
C ILE A 122 6.75 2.85 -7.75
N TYR A 123 6.85 2.95 -9.07
CA TYR A 123 7.34 4.14 -9.78
C TYR A 123 6.34 4.59 -10.84
N LEU A 124 6.12 5.90 -10.92
CA LEU A 124 5.48 6.55 -12.06
C LEU A 124 6.58 7.27 -12.85
N ASP A 125 6.94 6.74 -14.00
CA ASP A 125 8.12 7.12 -14.79
C ASP A 125 9.42 7.07 -13.96
N ASN A 126 10.02 8.22 -13.67
CA ASN A 126 11.21 8.34 -12.84
C ASN A 126 10.91 8.72 -11.39
N GLN A 127 9.66 8.99 -11.06
CA GLN A 127 9.27 9.36 -9.71
C GLN A 127 8.91 8.14 -8.88
N SER A 128 9.54 8.01 -7.71
CA SER A 128 9.14 7.02 -6.71
C SER A 128 7.78 7.38 -6.13
N GLY A 129 6.85 6.44 -6.21
CA GLY A 129 5.57 6.44 -5.48
C GLY A 129 5.67 5.66 -4.18
N GLN A 130 6.87 5.45 -3.68
CA GLN A 130 7.14 4.70 -2.46
C GLN A 130 6.69 5.50 -1.25
N LEU A 131 5.74 4.95 -0.53
CA LEU A 131 5.15 5.55 0.66
C LEU A 131 5.07 4.51 1.77
N PRO A 132 5.20 4.88 3.05
CA PRO A 132 4.98 3.96 4.15
C PRO A 132 3.58 3.33 4.09
N ASN A 133 3.47 2.11 4.55
CA ASN A 133 2.30 1.28 4.80
C ASN A 133 1.59 0.68 3.60
N ARG A 134 1.39 1.37 2.49
CA ARG A 134 0.69 0.80 1.34
C ARG A 134 1.21 1.35 0.02
N ASN A 135 1.19 0.50 -0.99
CA ASN A 135 1.59 0.88 -2.34
C ASN A 135 0.62 1.92 -2.93
N LEU A 136 1.14 2.78 -3.78
CA LEU A 136 0.34 3.73 -4.54
C LEU A 136 -0.44 2.97 -5.62
N ASP A 137 -1.76 3.14 -5.67
CA ASP A 137 -2.63 2.58 -6.71
C ASP A 137 -2.76 3.58 -7.86
N ILE A 138 -2.22 3.22 -9.02
CA ILE A 138 -2.16 4.09 -10.21
C ILE A 138 -3.06 3.50 -11.29
N TYR A 139 -4.03 4.29 -11.75
CA TYR A 139 -4.88 3.93 -12.87
C TYR A 139 -4.08 3.94 -14.19
N ALA A 140 -4.17 2.86 -14.96
CA ALA A 140 -3.33 2.59 -16.13
C ALA A 140 -3.82 3.32 -17.41
N ALA A 141 -4.06 4.64 -17.35
CA ALA A 141 -4.45 5.43 -18.51
C ALA A 141 -3.23 5.89 -19.32
N ASP A 142 -3.26 5.63 -20.63
CA ASP A 142 -2.26 6.08 -21.61
C ASP A 142 -0.82 5.75 -21.19
N LEU A 143 -0.60 4.49 -20.82
CA LEU A 143 0.73 3.97 -20.54
C LEU A 143 1.39 3.44 -21.81
N ASN A 144 2.69 3.62 -21.90
CA ASN A 144 3.54 2.94 -22.88
C ASN A 144 3.73 1.45 -22.49
N ARG A 145 3.96 1.20 -21.19
CA ARG A 145 4.12 -0.13 -20.62
C ARG A 145 4.14 -0.12 -19.11
N ILE A 146 3.98 -1.29 -18.51
CA ILE A 146 4.31 -1.55 -17.10
C ILE A 146 5.52 -2.48 -17.08
N GLU A 147 6.60 -2.09 -16.42
CA GLU A 147 7.79 -2.91 -16.20
C GLU A 147 7.75 -3.50 -14.78
N VAL A 148 7.90 -4.81 -14.67
CA VAL A 148 7.93 -5.56 -13.39
C VAL A 148 9.30 -6.21 -13.27
N LEU A 149 10.12 -5.73 -12.34
CA LEU A 149 11.46 -6.22 -12.05
C LEU A 149 11.39 -7.09 -10.81
N GLU A 150 11.68 -8.35 -10.93
CA GLU A 150 11.63 -9.32 -9.85
C GLU A 150 12.99 -9.46 -9.15
N GLY A 151 12.95 -9.64 -7.83
CA GLY A 151 14.15 -9.68 -6.99
C GLY A 151 14.72 -8.30 -6.65
N PRO A 152 15.70 -8.24 -5.74
CA PRO A 152 16.20 -7.02 -5.15
C PRO A 152 16.81 -6.03 -6.13
N GLN A 153 16.39 -4.76 -6.05
CA GLN A 153 16.85 -3.67 -6.92
C GLN A 153 17.45 -2.48 -6.14
N GLY A 154 17.90 -2.70 -4.91
CA GLY A 154 18.31 -1.64 -3.99
C GLY A 154 19.46 -0.75 -4.48
N THR A 155 20.32 -1.23 -5.39
CA THR A 155 21.43 -0.46 -5.93
C THR A 155 20.97 0.71 -6.81
N LEU A 156 20.03 0.50 -7.73
CA LEU A 156 19.57 1.52 -8.68
C LEU A 156 18.29 2.21 -8.26
N PHE A 157 17.43 1.52 -7.50
CA PHE A 157 16.12 2.03 -7.10
C PHE A 157 16.03 2.40 -5.61
N GLY A 158 17.01 1.98 -4.80
CA GLY A 158 17.10 2.38 -3.40
C GLY A 158 16.21 1.60 -2.46
N ALA A 159 15.78 2.28 -1.40
CA ALA A 159 14.96 1.70 -0.35
C ALA A 159 13.57 1.28 -0.84
N GLY A 160 13.00 0.24 -0.24
CA GLY A 160 11.71 -0.31 -0.63
C GLY A 160 11.72 -1.12 -1.92
N ALA A 161 12.78 -1.07 -2.73
CA ALA A 161 13.02 -1.99 -3.83
C ALA A 161 13.70 -3.28 -3.31
N GLU A 162 13.14 -3.85 -2.24
CA GLU A 162 13.69 -5.02 -1.56
C GLU A 162 13.35 -6.29 -2.32
N ALA A 163 12.07 -6.53 -2.59
CA ALA A 163 11.60 -7.72 -3.31
C ALA A 163 11.48 -7.49 -4.82
N GLY A 164 11.39 -6.24 -5.25
CA GLY A 164 11.27 -5.88 -6.65
C GLY A 164 10.79 -4.45 -6.88
N VAL A 165 10.49 -4.15 -8.16
CA VAL A 165 10.04 -2.83 -8.60
C VAL A 165 8.94 -2.99 -9.65
N ILE A 166 7.88 -2.21 -9.53
CA ILE A 166 6.87 -2.02 -10.58
C ILE A 166 6.97 -0.57 -11.07
N ARG A 167 7.08 -0.40 -12.40
CA ARG A 167 7.21 0.91 -13.03
C ARG A 167 6.11 1.12 -14.05
N TYR A 168 5.36 2.16 -13.87
CA TYR A 168 4.39 2.66 -14.84
C TYR A 168 5.10 3.69 -15.73
N ILE A 169 5.23 3.38 -17.01
CA ILE A 169 5.89 4.25 -17.99
C ILE A 169 4.81 4.88 -18.86
N THR A 170 4.70 6.20 -18.81
CA THR A 170 3.70 6.95 -19.57
C THR A 170 4.12 7.14 -21.03
N ASN A 171 3.15 7.51 -21.89
CA ASN A 171 3.46 7.96 -23.24
C ASN A 171 3.86 9.43 -23.22
N GLU A 172 5.09 9.74 -23.63
CA GLU A 172 5.58 11.11 -23.72
C GLU A 172 4.88 11.93 -24.84
N PRO A 173 4.84 13.27 -24.74
CA PRO A 173 4.36 14.13 -25.83
C PRO A 173 5.12 13.94 -27.14
N LYS A 174 4.41 13.74 -28.26
CA LYS A 174 4.99 13.61 -29.62
C LYS A 174 5.15 14.99 -30.25
N LEU A 175 6.38 15.30 -30.69
CA LEU A 175 6.74 16.62 -31.20
C LEU A 175 6.27 16.91 -32.63
N ASP A 176 5.93 15.87 -33.41
CA ASP A 176 5.70 15.92 -34.86
C ASP A 176 4.32 15.43 -35.29
N GLY A 177 3.47 15.02 -34.36
CA GLY A 177 2.15 14.46 -34.67
C GLY A 177 1.04 14.96 -33.73
N PHE A 178 -0.07 15.41 -34.34
CA PHE A 178 -1.35 15.54 -33.63
C PHE A 178 -1.93 14.16 -33.38
N GLU A 179 -2.40 13.89 -32.16
CA GLU A 179 -3.09 12.65 -31.80
C GLU A 179 -4.27 12.97 -30.90
N ALA A 180 -5.43 12.40 -31.21
CA ALA A 180 -6.59 12.46 -30.36
C ALA A 180 -7.22 11.07 -30.31
N ASN A 181 -7.44 10.56 -29.11
CA ASN A 181 -8.06 9.26 -28.89
C ASN A 181 -9.11 9.38 -27.79
N VAL A 182 -10.27 8.76 -28.01
CA VAL A 182 -11.32 8.64 -27.00
C VAL A 182 -11.75 7.19 -26.93
N LYS A 183 -11.65 6.60 -25.74
CA LYS A 183 -12.15 5.27 -25.42
C LYS A 183 -13.34 5.42 -24.48
N ALA A 184 -14.46 4.77 -24.78
CA ALA A 184 -15.59 4.64 -23.88
C ALA A 184 -15.96 3.17 -23.77
N GLY A 185 -16.20 2.71 -22.55
CA GLY A 185 -16.53 1.33 -22.25
C GLY A 185 -17.78 1.22 -21.39
N TYR A 186 -18.49 0.11 -21.56
CA TYR A 186 -19.60 -0.32 -20.73
C TYR A 186 -19.46 -1.81 -20.45
N GLY A 187 -19.57 -2.20 -19.18
CA GLY A 187 -19.44 -3.58 -18.76
C GLY A 187 -20.50 -3.96 -17.72
N ILE A 188 -20.60 -5.25 -17.45
CA ILE A 188 -21.50 -5.81 -16.44
C ILE A 188 -20.72 -6.83 -15.63
N THR A 189 -20.74 -6.68 -14.31
CA THR A 189 -20.21 -7.67 -13.37
C THR A 189 -21.32 -8.65 -13.00
N ALA A 190 -21.00 -9.95 -12.98
CA ALA A 190 -21.97 -10.97 -12.56
C ALA A 190 -22.43 -10.68 -11.12
N HIS A 191 -23.76 -10.63 -10.92
CA HIS A 191 -24.42 -10.29 -9.66
C HIS A 191 -24.17 -8.85 -9.17
N GLY A 192 -23.49 -8.00 -9.95
CA GLY A 192 -23.16 -6.62 -9.61
C GLY A 192 -23.87 -5.57 -10.46
N ASP A 193 -23.54 -4.33 -10.19
CA ASP A 193 -23.98 -3.17 -10.93
C ASP A 193 -23.12 -2.94 -12.19
N PRO A 194 -23.59 -2.14 -13.19
CA PRO A 194 -22.84 -1.85 -14.40
C PRO A 194 -21.53 -1.10 -14.14
N ASN A 195 -20.59 -1.30 -15.06
CA ASN A 195 -19.31 -0.58 -15.09
C ASN A 195 -19.31 0.37 -16.29
N THR A 196 -18.67 1.53 -16.14
CA THR A 196 -18.44 2.48 -17.23
C THR A 196 -17.03 3.02 -17.18
N ASP A 197 -16.41 3.20 -18.35
CA ASP A 197 -15.11 3.85 -18.46
C ASP A 197 -15.10 4.87 -19.61
N LEU A 198 -14.40 5.98 -19.36
CA LEU A 198 -14.12 7.00 -20.36
C LEU A 198 -12.66 7.42 -20.21
N THR A 199 -11.90 7.32 -21.29
CA THR A 199 -10.54 7.86 -21.36
C THR A 199 -10.40 8.71 -22.60
N ALA A 200 -9.85 9.92 -22.48
CA ALA A 200 -9.53 10.76 -23.61
C ALA A 200 -8.07 11.20 -23.55
N VAL A 201 -7.40 11.11 -24.69
CA VAL A 201 -5.98 11.48 -24.87
C VAL A 201 -5.89 12.50 -25.98
N LEU A 202 -5.14 13.56 -25.75
CA LEU A 202 -4.86 14.61 -26.72
C LEU A 202 -3.37 14.92 -26.74
N ASN A 203 -2.73 14.83 -27.90
CA ASN A 203 -1.37 15.26 -28.14
C ASN A 203 -1.32 16.41 -29.12
N LEU A 204 -0.77 17.54 -28.70
CA LEU A 204 -0.69 18.79 -29.46
C LEU A 204 0.77 19.20 -29.65
N PRO A 205 1.35 19.06 -30.84
CA PRO A 205 2.61 19.72 -31.16
C PRO A 205 2.35 21.23 -31.31
N LEU A 206 2.86 22.01 -30.35
CA LEU A 206 2.70 23.47 -30.35
C LEU A 206 3.73 24.15 -31.27
N ILE A 207 4.95 23.65 -31.27
CA ILE A 207 6.04 24.04 -32.17
C ILE A 207 6.62 22.74 -32.72
N ALA A 208 6.42 22.50 -34.02
CA ALA A 208 6.85 21.27 -34.66
C ALA A 208 8.33 20.94 -34.39
N GLY A 209 8.62 19.73 -33.98
CA GLY A 209 9.94 19.24 -33.64
C GLY A 209 10.55 19.85 -32.36
N ARG A 210 9.83 20.72 -31.64
CA ARG A 210 10.39 21.46 -30.49
C ARG A 210 9.55 21.44 -29.22
N THR A 211 8.24 21.57 -29.34
CA THR A 211 7.36 21.67 -28.17
C THR A 211 6.06 20.93 -28.42
N ALA A 212 5.71 20.06 -27.49
CA ALA A 212 4.39 19.40 -27.52
C ALA A 212 3.82 19.30 -26.11
N VAL A 213 2.49 19.22 -26.05
CA VAL A 213 1.73 18.95 -24.84
C VAL A 213 0.88 17.71 -25.08
N ARG A 214 0.87 16.80 -24.10
CA ARG A 214 -0.02 15.65 -24.03
C ARG A 214 -0.92 15.77 -22.82
N ALA A 215 -2.21 15.56 -23.01
CA ALA A 215 -3.20 15.59 -21.94
C ALA A 215 -4.00 14.30 -21.95
N VAL A 216 -4.24 13.74 -20.79
CA VAL A 216 -5.01 12.52 -20.54
C VAL A 216 -6.04 12.81 -19.48
N ILE A 217 -7.29 12.47 -19.72
CA ILE A 217 -8.35 12.48 -18.71
C ILE A 217 -9.02 11.11 -18.69
N TYR A 218 -9.43 10.68 -17.51
CA TYR A 218 -10.15 9.41 -17.34
C TYR A 218 -11.18 9.49 -16.22
N ASP A 219 -12.24 8.72 -16.38
CA ASP A 219 -13.30 8.46 -15.40
C ASP A 219 -13.73 7.01 -15.57
N GLU A 220 -13.42 6.15 -14.60
CA GLU A 220 -13.89 4.77 -14.54
C GLU A 220 -14.74 4.58 -13.29
N GLN A 221 -15.90 3.96 -13.49
CA GLN A 221 -16.80 3.55 -12.42
C GLN A 221 -17.00 2.05 -12.52
N ARG A 222 -16.57 1.32 -11.51
CA ARG A 222 -16.83 -0.11 -11.34
C ARG A 222 -18.00 -0.29 -10.39
N GLY A 223 -19.07 -0.92 -10.85
CA GLY A 223 -20.24 -1.24 -10.04
C GLY A 223 -19.91 -2.22 -8.92
N GLY A 224 -20.56 -2.05 -7.78
CA GLY A 224 -20.43 -2.95 -6.65
C GLY A 224 -20.99 -4.34 -6.95
N TYR A 225 -20.59 -5.32 -6.14
CA TYR A 225 -21.02 -6.72 -6.27
C TYR A 225 -21.14 -7.44 -4.93
N ILE A 226 -20.88 -6.77 -3.83
CA ILE A 226 -21.07 -7.30 -2.46
C ILE A 226 -22.34 -6.70 -1.89
N ASP A 227 -23.17 -7.56 -1.30
CA ASP A 227 -24.44 -7.17 -0.70
C ASP A 227 -24.28 -7.01 0.83
N ASN A 228 -24.72 -5.89 1.36
CA ASN A 228 -24.94 -5.72 2.79
C ASN A 228 -26.36 -6.18 3.11
N VAL A 229 -26.48 -7.38 3.66
CA VAL A 229 -27.79 -7.99 3.93
C VAL A 229 -28.35 -7.55 5.29
N PRO A 230 -29.69 -7.49 5.43
CA PRO A 230 -30.32 -7.21 6.72
C PRO A 230 -29.85 -8.18 7.80
N ALA A 231 -29.41 -7.63 8.92
CA ALA A 231 -28.94 -8.39 10.07
C ALA A 231 -29.19 -7.64 11.38
N THR A 232 -29.17 -8.39 12.45
CA THR A 232 -29.30 -7.87 13.81
C THR A 232 -28.08 -8.26 14.61
N PHE A 233 -27.47 -7.29 15.28
CA PHE A 233 -26.45 -7.57 16.27
C PHE A 233 -27.12 -7.82 17.61
N THR A 234 -26.96 -9.03 18.12
CA THR A 234 -27.40 -9.44 19.45
C THR A 234 -26.19 -9.98 20.20
N ARG A 235 -25.95 -9.48 21.40
CA ARG A 235 -24.91 -10.05 22.26
C ARG A 235 -25.29 -11.45 22.69
N ARG A 236 -24.31 -12.34 22.74
CA ARG A 236 -24.44 -13.71 23.18
C ARG A 236 -23.59 -13.95 24.42
N ASN A 237 -24.03 -14.84 25.32
CA ASN A 237 -23.22 -15.18 26.49
C ASN A 237 -21.90 -15.90 26.11
N THR A 238 -21.78 -16.36 24.86
CA THR A 238 -20.57 -16.97 24.30
C THR A 238 -19.63 -15.94 23.70
N ASP A 239 -20.00 -14.66 23.60
CA ASP A 239 -19.11 -13.61 23.11
C ASP A 239 -17.96 -13.43 24.10
N ILE A 240 -16.73 -13.48 23.60
CA ILE A 240 -15.51 -13.54 24.43
C ILE A 240 -15.36 -12.29 25.31
N GLY A 241 -15.78 -11.12 24.81
CA GLY A 241 -15.64 -9.85 25.48
C GLY A 241 -16.66 -9.59 26.60
N ILE A 242 -17.64 -10.48 26.83
CA ILE A 242 -18.74 -10.22 27.78
C ILE A 242 -18.36 -10.36 29.26
N HIS A 243 -17.12 -10.71 29.55
CA HIS A 243 -16.65 -11.04 30.91
C HIS A 243 -16.73 -9.87 31.91
N TYR A 244 -16.86 -8.63 31.45
CA TYR A 244 -17.06 -7.45 32.30
C TYR A 244 -18.54 -7.25 32.71
N ALA A 245 -19.46 -7.89 32.03
CA ALA A 245 -20.90 -7.84 32.33
C ALA A 245 -21.32 -9.04 33.17
N GLN A 246 -20.69 -9.24 34.30
CA GLN A 246 -21.00 -10.38 35.18
C GLN A 246 -22.41 -10.26 35.75
N TYR A 247 -23.23 -11.27 35.49
CA TYR A 247 -24.58 -11.39 36.06
C TYR A 247 -24.69 -12.71 36.79
N ALA A 248 -24.98 -12.66 38.08
CA ALA A 248 -25.18 -13.89 38.88
C ALA A 248 -26.42 -14.63 38.40
N ALA A 249 -26.21 -15.66 37.62
CA ALA A 249 -27.30 -16.55 37.20
C ALA A 249 -27.73 -17.45 38.35
N THR A 250 -29.00 -17.36 38.72
CA THR A 250 -29.62 -18.22 39.75
C THR A 250 -30.25 -19.48 39.15
N GLY A 251 -29.67 -20.03 38.11
CA GLY A 251 -30.25 -21.22 37.46
C GLY A 251 -29.47 -21.70 36.26
N PRO A 252 -29.91 -22.72 35.54
CA PRO A 252 -29.24 -23.27 34.38
C PRO A 252 -29.29 -22.36 33.14
N LEU A 253 -30.12 -21.31 33.19
CA LEU A 253 -30.26 -20.32 32.11
C LEU A 253 -30.08 -18.92 32.66
N CYS A 254 -29.51 -18.05 31.85
CA CYS A 254 -29.47 -16.60 32.12
C CYS A 254 -30.86 -15.99 32.02
N PRO A 255 -31.08 -14.76 32.57
CA PRO A 255 -32.37 -14.08 32.50
C PRO A 255 -32.96 -13.88 31.11
N ASN A 256 -32.11 -13.91 30.08
CA ASN A 256 -32.50 -13.84 28.66
C ASN A 256 -32.84 -15.20 28.04
N GLY A 257 -32.87 -16.26 28.87
CA GLY A 257 -33.19 -17.64 28.43
C GLY A 257 -32.04 -18.37 27.75
N GLN A 258 -30.88 -17.79 27.64
CA GLN A 258 -29.70 -18.42 27.06
C GLN A 258 -28.86 -19.14 28.15
N PRO A 259 -28.06 -20.15 27.80
CA PRO A 259 -27.14 -20.73 28.78
C PRO A 259 -26.07 -19.71 29.19
N PRO A 260 -25.58 -19.80 30.43
CA PRO A 260 -24.44 -18.97 30.88
C PRO A 260 -23.20 -19.21 30.00
N SER A 261 -22.31 -18.20 29.95
CA SER A 261 -21.07 -18.34 29.25
C SER A 261 -20.26 -19.57 29.70
N PRO A 262 -19.75 -20.41 28.78
CA PRO A 262 -18.81 -21.47 29.10
C PRO A 262 -17.42 -20.88 29.47
N ALA A 263 -16.48 -21.76 29.82
CA ALA A 263 -15.09 -21.31 29.93
C ALA A 263 -14.63 -20.52 28.67
N PRO A 264 -13.78 -19.47 28.81
CA PRO A 264 -13.02 -19.11 30.01
C PRO A 264 -13.79 -18.28 31.05
N ASN A 265 -14.99 -17.80 30.76
CA ASN A 265 -15.78 -16.90 31.63
C ASN A 265 -17.08 -17.59 32.12
N PRO A 266 -16.99 -18.65 32.92
CA PRO A 266 -18.16 -19.40 33.29
C PRO A 266 -19.11 -18.59 34.19
N GLY A 267 -20.40 -18.68 33.88
CA GLY A 267 -21.43 -18.01 34.68
C GLY A 267 -21.77 -16.59 34.27
N PHE A 268 -21.14 -16.04 33.26
CA PHE A 268 -21.51 -14.72 32.74
C PHE A 268 -22.76 -14.82 31.87
N CYS A 269 -23.61 -13.81 31.98
CA CYS A 269 -24.83 -13.66 31.20
C CYS A 269 -24.94 -12.26 30.62
N VAL A 270 -25.48 -12.17 29.41
CA VAL A 270 -25.82 -10.86 28.84
C VAL A 270 -26.91 -10.21 29.68
N PRO A 271 -26.73 -8.97 30.19
CA PRO A 271 -27.74 -8.30 31.00
C PRO A 271 -29.08 -8.16 30.27
N PRO A 272 -30.21 -8.34 30.97
CA PRO A 272 -31.51 -8.05 30.40
C PRO A 272 -31.62 -6.61 29.92
N GLY A 273 -32.23 -6.40 28.74
CA GLY A 273 -32.38 -5.06 28.15
C GLY A 273 -31.13 -4.53 27.44
N SER A 274 -30.11 -5.38 27.27
CA SER A 274 -28.94 -5.00 26.44
C SER A 274 -29.40 -4.58 25.03
N PRO A 275 -28.83 -3.48 24.47
CA PRO A 275 -29.26 -2.98 23.18
C PRO A 275 -29.07 -3.99 22.06
N VAL A 276 -30.08 -4.06 21.21
CA VAL A 276 -30.07 -4.79 19.94
C VAL A 276 -30.10 -3.77 18.81
N ILE A 277 -29.20 -3.88 17.89
CA ILE A 277 -29.17 -3.01 16.71
C ILE A 277 -29.39 -3.82 15.45
N ASN A 278 -29.92 -3.18 14.44
CA ASN A 278 -30.00 -3.72 13.08
C ASN A 278 -29.38 -2.78 12.08
N ASN A 279 -29.09 -3.30 10.91
CA ASN A 279 -28.51 -2.55 9.80
C ASN A 279 -29.53 -2.26 8.67
N ASN A 280 -30.82 -2.33 8.95
CA ASN A 280 -31.86 -2.19 7.92
C ASN A 280 -31.75 -0.91 7.10
N ASN A 281 -31.23 0.17 7.69
CA ASN A 281 -31.06 1.45 6.99
C ASN A 281 -29.80 1.50 6.09
N SER A 282 -28.85 0.60 6.30
CA SER A 282 -27.60 0.46 5.51
C SER A 282 -27.55 -0.79 4.66
N ALA A 283 -28.56 -1.68 4.81
CA ALA A 283 -28.68 -2.88 3.98
C ALA A 283 -29.02 -2.49 2.53
N ALA A 284 -28.17 -2.91 1.61
CA ALA A 284 -28.31 -2.61 0.19
C ALA A 284 -27.54 -3.64 -0.64
N ARG A 285 -27.88 -3.73 -1.91
CA ARG A 285 -27.12 -4.53 -2.88
C ARG A 285 -25.92 -3.73 -3.38
N ALA A 286 -24.89 -4.46 -3.81
CA ALA A 286 -23.76 -3.93 -4.56
C ALA A 286 -23.10 -2.71 -3.86
N ILE A 287 -22.83 -2.83 -2.54
CA ILE A 287 -22.41 -1.70 -1.70
C ILE A 287 -20.95 -1.26 -1.93
N ASN A 288 -20.19 -1.94 -2.78
CA ASN A 288 -18.77 -1.71 -2.97
C ASN A 288 -18.40 -1.19 -4.37
N PRO A 289 -19.02 -0.11 -4.86
CA PRO A 289 -18.58 0.53 -6.09
C PRO A 289 -17.21 1.19 -5.90
N VAL A 290 -16.48 1.34 -7.02
CA VAL A 290 -15.19 2.03 -7.08
C VAL A 290 -15.21 3.04 -8.21
N THR A 291 -14.64 4.22 -7.96
CA THR A 291 -14.45 5.24 -8.97
C THR A 291 -12.98 5.66 -9.04
N TYR A 292 -12.43 5.73 -10.25
CA TYR A 292 -11.14 6.34 -10.54
C TYR A 292 -11.34 7.52 -11.48
N LYS A 293 -10.92 8.72 -11.06
CA LYS A 293 -10.96 9.94 -11.87
C LYS A 293 -9.61 10.59 -11.87
N GLY A 294 -9.18 11.05 -13.03
CA GLY A 294 -7.90 11.74 -13.07
C GLY A 294 -7.62 12.53 -14.32
N ILE A 295 -6.54 13.28 -14.21
CA ILE A 295 -5.98 14.05 -15.30
C ILE A 295 -4.45 14.00 -15.21
N ARG A 296 -3.81 13.82 -16.37
CA ARG A 296 -2.36 13.98 -16.52
C ARG A 296 -2.08 14.95 -17.66
N VAL A 297 -1.25 15.94 -17.43
CA VAL A 297 -0.79 16.88 -18.43
C VAL A 297 0.74 16.87 -18.45
N GLU A 298 1.28 16.68 -19.62
CA GLU A 298 2.73 16.60 -19.87
C GLU A 298 3.13 17.66 -20.90
N ALA A 299 4.23 18.36 -20.65
CA ALA A 299 4.80 19.34 -21.56
C ALA A 299 6.27 19.01 -21.83
N LEU A 300 6.57 18.70 -23.08
CA LEU A 300 7.93 18.44 -23.55
C LEU A 300 8.46 19.65 -24.31
N TYR A 301 9.67 20.10 -23.93
CA TYR A 301 10.39 21.15 -24.61
C TYR A 301 11.80 20.68 -24.98
N LYS A 302 12.12 20.72 -26.27
CA LYS A 302 13.45 20.45 -26.83
C LYS A 302 14.21 21.78 -27.00
N PHE A 303 15.21 21.99 -26.13
CA PHE A 303 16.06 23.19 -26.20
C PHE A 303 16.94 23.21 -27.49
N ASN A 304 17.54 22.05 -27.75
CA ASN A 304 18.37 21.76 -28.93
C ASN A 304 18.42 20.20 -29.09
N ASP A 305 19.31 19.71 -29.97
CA ASP A 305 19.40 18.26 -30.23
C ASP A 305 19.95 17.45 -29.05
N ASP A 306 20.67 18.11 -28.13
CA ASP A 306 21.27 17.45 -26.96
C ASP A 306 20.45 17.61 -25.69
N TRP A 307 19.52 18.59 -25.60
CA TRP A 307 18.84 18.93 -24.35
C TRP A 307 17.33 19.03 -24.52
N ASN A 308 16.60 18.36 -23.64
CA ASN A 308 15.15 18.50 -23.49
C ASN A 308 14.71 18.51 -22.03
N ALA A 309 13.52 19.01 -21.79
CA ALA A 309 12.86 18.95 -20.49
C ALA A 309 11.41 18.48 -20.66
N LEU A 310 10.99 17.58 -19.81
CA LEU A 310 9.62 17.11 -19.64
C LEU A 310 9.13 17.52 -18.26
N ILE A 311 7.95 18.13 -18.20
CA ILE A 311 7.23 18.40 -16.95
C ILE A 311 5.90 17.67 -17.03
N THR A 312 5.56 16.94 -15.95
CA THR A 312 4.32 16.18 -15.82
C THR A 312 3.57 16.63 -14.58
N GLN A 313 2.29 16.94 -14.73
CA GLN A 313 1.37 17.16 -13.63
C GLN A 313 0.29 16.09 -13.68
N SER A 314 0.17 15.30 -12.62
CA SER A 314 -0.82 14.24 -12.48
C SER A 314 -1.71 14.49 -11.27
N TYR A 315 -2.98 14.18 -11.41
CA TYR A 315 -3.96 14.14 -10.32
C TYR A 315 -4.82 12.89 -10.49
N GLN A 316 -5.01 12.15 -9.41
CA GLN A 316 -5.95 11.04 -9.33
C GLN A 316 -6.79 11.13 -8.06
N ASP A 317 -8.08 10.86 -8.19
CA ASP A 317 -9.04 10.70 -7.11
C ASP A 317 -9.66 9.29 -7.24
N MET A 318 -9.34 8.41 -6.32
CA MET A 318 -9.95 7.10 -6.18
C MET A 318 -10.90 7.13 -4.98
N GLU A 319 -12.10 6.63 -5.16
CA GLU A 319 -13.07 6.45 -4.09
C GLU A 319 -13.66 5.05 -4.20
N SER A 320 -13.49 4.25 -3.15
CA SER A 320 -14.17 2.97 -2.96
C SER A 320 -15.13 3.06 -1.79
N GLU A 321 -16.32 2.52 -1.95
CA GLU A 321 -17.33 2.41 -0.89
C GLU A 321 -17.40 0.97 -0.37
N GLY A 322 -18.05 0.77 0.78
CA GLY A 322 -18.26 -0.55 1.36
C GLY A 322 -16.97 -1.29 1.71
N VAL A 323 -16.98 -2.58 1.46
CA VAL A 323 -15.87 -3.50 1.75
C VAL A 323 -15.66 -4.49 0.60
N PHE A 324 -14.43 -5.04 0.50
CA PHE A 324 -14.03 -5.95 -0.57
C PHE A 324 -13.72 -7.36 -0.05
N TYR A 325 -14.35 -7.73 1.06
CA TYR A 325 -14.31 -9.08 1.64
C TYR A 325 -15.72 -9.60 1.86
N GLN A 326 -15.86 -10.90 2.00
CA GLN A 326 -17.10 -11.54 2.42
C GLN A 326 -17.00 -12.03 3.88
N GLN A 327 -18.13 -12.17 4.53
CA GLN A 327 -18.23 -12.73 5.88
C GLN A 327 -18.82 -14.14 5.82
N PRO A 328 -18.30 -15.12 6.58
CA PRO A 328 -18.87 -16.47 6.62
C PRO A 328 -20.22 -16.51 7.35
N ASN A 329 -20.39 -15.65 8.34
CA ASN A 329 -21.59 -15.60 9.17
C ASN A 329 -21.99 -14.16 9.48
N ALA A 330 -23.28 -13.93 9.62
CA ALA A 330 -23.84 -12.70 10.14
C ALA A 330 -23.50 -12.51 11.63
N SER A 331 -23.76 -11.31 12.15
CA SER A 331 -23.49 -10.97 13.56
C SER A 331 -24.24 -11.84 14.56
N ASP A 332 -25.39 -12.40 14.20
CA ASP A 332 -26.15 -13.37 15.00
C ASP A 332 -25.66 -14.82 14.86
N GLY A 333 -24.68 -15.06 13.97
CA GLY A 333 -24.10 -16.35 13.67
C GLY A 333 -24.79 -17.14 12.56
N ALA A 334 -25.82 -16.59 11.93
CA ALA A 334 -26.44 -17.21 10.76
C ALA A 334 -25.46 -17.24 9.58
N PRO A 335 -25.35 -18.35 8.84
CA PRO A 335 -24.46 -18.43 7.69
C PRO A 335 -24.89 -17.46 6.58
N LEU A 336 -23.93 -16.75 6.00
CA LEU A 336 -24.12 -15.87 4.88
C LEU A 336 -23.84 -16.58 3.55
N GLN A 337 -24.48 -16.12 2.48
CA GLN A 337 -24.14 -16.57 1.13
C GLN A 337 -22.82 -15.93 0.66
N PRO A 338 -22.15 -16.48 -0.35
CA PRO A 338 -21.00 -15.81 -0.97
C PRO A 338 -21.32 -14.36 -1.36
N LEU A 339 -20.33 -13.47 -1.22
CA LEU A 339 -20.42 -12.04 -1.51
C LEU A 339 -21.45 -11.28 -0.64
N GLN A 340 -21.73 -11.78 0.57
CA GLN A 340 -22.57 -11.10 1.54
C GLN A 340 -21.78 -10.66 2.76
N VAL A 341 -22.19 -9.52 3.33
CA VAL A 341 -21.67 -8.95 4.58
C VAL A 341 -22.81 -8.40 5.43
N THR A 342 -22.51 -8.12 6.70
CA THR A 342 -23.40 -7.42 7.62
C THR A 342 -22.68 -6.24 8.25
N LEU A 343 -22.73 -5.08 7.59
CA LEU A 343 -22.19 -3.82 8.08
C LEU A 343 -23.28 -3.00 8.75
N PHE A 344 -22.95 -2.40 9.89
CA PHE A 344 -23.86 -1.55 10.68
C PHE A 344 -23.57 -0.07 10.48
N ASN A 345 -22.40 0.26 9.95
CA ASN A 345 -22.00 1.61 9.57
C ASN A 345 -21.44 1.57 8.14
N SER A 346 -21.55 2.68 7.42
CA SER A 346 -20.94 2.86 6.12
C SER A 346 -19.41 2.81 6.23
N ALA A 347 -18.78 2.24 5.21
CA ALA A 347 -17.33 2.21 5.06
C ALA A 347 -16.95 2.83 3.73
N HIS A 348 -15.80 3.50 3.67
CA HIS A 348 -15.22 4.02 2.43
C HIS A 348 -13.70 4.16 2.55
N ASP A 349 -13.03 4.21 1.40
CA ASP A 349 -11.64 4.63 1.25
C ASP A 349 -11.53 5.63 0.11
N LYS A 350 -11.08 6.86 0.41
CA LYS A 350 -10.81 7.94 -0.56
C LYS A 350 -9.33 8.17 -0.59
N ASP A 351 -8.72 7.86 -1.72
CA ASP A 351 -7.28 7.98 -1.92
C ASP A 351 -6.99 8.91 -3.09
N ARG A 352 -6.41 10.07 -2.78
CA ARG A 352 -6.11 11.13 -3.74
C ARG A 352 -4.65 11.41 -3.78
N PHE A 353 -4.08 11.51 -4.97
CA PHE A 353 -2.72 12.03 -5.09
C PHE A 353 -2.60 13.11 -6.16
N GLU A 354 -1.68 14.01 -5.90
CA GLU A 354 -1.17 15.00 -6.84
C GLU A 354 0.34 14.81 -6.98
N SER A 355 0.83 14.79 -8.21
CA SER A 355 2.25 14.61 -8.49
C SER A 355 2.70 15.62 -9.54
N THR A 356 3.69 16.45 -9.18
CA THR A 356 4.44 17.29 -10.13
C THR A 356 5.81 16.66 -10.30
N ALA A 357 6.12 16.22 -11.51
CA ALA A 357 7.42 15.62 -11.83
C ALA A 357 8.09 16.37 -12.98
N TRP A 358 9.41 16.37 -13.00
CA TRP A 358 10.18 16.91 -14.10
C TRP A 358 11.40 16.04 -14.39
N THR A 359 11.75 15.97 -15.67
CA THR A 359 12.93 15.27 -16.15
C THR A 359 13.66 16.17 -17.14
N VAL A 360 14.93 16.42 -16.90
CA VAL A 360 15.81 17.12 -17.86
C VAL A 360 16.83 16.10 -18.36
N ASN A 361 16.76 15.80 -19.65
CA ASN A 361 17.73 14.97 -20.32
C ASN A 361 18.72 15.85 -21.07
N GLY A 362 19.99 15.49 -21.02
CA GLY A 362 21.01 16.27 -21.69
C GLY A 362 22.28 15.48 -21.98
N ARG A 363 23.22 16.17 -22.62
CA ARG A 363 24.52 15.61 -22.95
C ARG A 363 25.64 16.60 -22.51
N LEU A 364 26.59 16.07 -21.74
CA LEU A 364 27.78 16.79 -21.28
C LEU A 364 29.01 16.16 -21.94
N GLY A 365 29.39 16.66 -23.10
CA GLY A 365 30.40 16.03 -23.95
C GLY A 365 29.91 14.67 -24.43
N ALA A 366 30.62 13.60 -24.08
CA ALA A 366 30.22 12.24 -24.41
C ALA A 366 29.20 11.65 -23.40
N LEU A 367 29.05 12.22 -22.22
CA LEU A 367 28.20 11.67 -21.17
C LEU A 367 26.73 12.08 -21.34
N LYS A 368 25.82 11.14 -21.18
CA LYS A 368 24.40 11.43 -20.98
C LYS A 368 24.20 11.94 -19.55
N ALA A 369 23.43 13.02 -19.38
CA ALA A 369 23.06 13.58 -18.10
C ALA A 369 21.55 13.56 -17.96
N VAL A 370 21.04 13.05 -16.84
CA VAL A 370 19.61 13.02 -16.52
C VAL A 370 19.43 13.61 -15.12
N TYR A 371 18.64 14.66 -15.03
CA TYR A 371 18.17 15.17 -13.75
C TYR A 371 16.68 14.96 -13.66
N THR A 372 16.23 14.28 -12.60
CA THR A 372 14.82 14.12 -12.32
C THR A 372 14.49 14.65 -10.94
N GLY A 373 13.29 15.19 -10.80
CA GLY A 373 12.77 15.58 -9.52
C GLY A 373 11.26 15.49 -9.50
N GLY A 374 10.69 15.52 -8.30
CA GLY A 374 9.26 15.47 -8.15
C GLY A 374 8.81 15.82 -6.75
N TYR A 375 7.55 16.22 -6.68
CA TYR A 375 6.83 16.45 -5.45
C TYR A 375 5.46 15.77 -5.56
N LEU A 376 5.20 14.83 -4.64
CA LEU A 376 3.96 14.07 -4.56
C LEU A 376 3.27 14.39 -3.23
N VAL A 377 1.96 14.60 -3.29
CA VAL A 377 1.08 14.69 -2.12
C VAL A 377 0.00 13.64 -2.27
N ARG A 378 -0.17 12.78 -1.27
CA ARG A 378 -1.25 11.81 -1.18
C ARG A 378 -2.08 12.11 0.06
N ASN A 379 -3.41 12.09 -0.08
CA ASN A 379 -4.34 12.23 1.02
C ASN A 379 -5.27 11.01 1.02
N VAL A 380 -5.39 10.37 2.18
CA VAL A 380 -6.28 9.23 2.40
C VAL A 380 -7.32 9.64 3.45
N ASP A 381 -8.58 9.30 3.22
CA ASP A 381 -9.69 9.44 4.17
C ASP A 381 -10.47 8.11 4.17
N GLN A 382 -10.34 7.36 5.26
CA GLN A 382 -10.85 6.00 5.34
C GLN A 382 -11.70 5.80 6.59
N ILE A 383 -12.90 5.26 6.41
CA ILE A 383 -13.80 4.87 7.49
C ILE A 383 -14.12 3.39 7.36
N GLY A 384 -14.06 2.68 8.49
CA GLY A 384 -14.47 1.29 8.56
C GLY A 384 -15.50 1.03 9.66
N ASP A 385 -16.42 0.09 9.40
CA ASP A 385 -17.34 -0.42 10.42
C ASP A 385 -16.57 -1.32 11.41
N TYR A 386 -16.67 -0.99 12.67
CA TYR A 386 -15.99 -1.69 13.76
C TYR A 386 -16.95 -2.44 14.68
N THR A 387 -18.25 -2.43 14.36
CA THR A 387 -19.33 -2.97 15.19
C THR A 387 -19.14 -4.46 15.50
N ASN A 388 -18.76 -5.28 14.52
CA ASN A 388 -18.56 -6.71 14.72
C ASN A 388 -17.34 -7.04 15.59
N TYR A 389 -16.41 -6.10 15.76
CA TYR A 389 -15.31 -6.24 16.71
C TYR A 389 -15.79 -6.29 18.17
N ALA A 390 -17.00 -5.81 18.45
CA ALA A 390 -17.62 -5.87 19.76
C ALA A 390 -17.85 -7.32 20.27
N ARG A 391 -17.66 -8.34 19.43
CA ARG A 391 -17.58 -9.75 19.83
C ARG A 391 -16.20 -10.18 20.29
N GLY A 392 -15.17 -9.36 20.04
CA GLY A 392 -13.78 -9.60 20.44
C GLY A 392 -13.55 -9.35 21.93
N VAL A 393 -12.45 -9.89 22.42
CA VAL A 393 -12.07 -9.86 23.85
C VAL A 393 -12.02 -8.46 24.46
N PHE A 394 -11.58 -7.47 23.67
CA PHE A 394 -11.31 -6.12 24.19
C PHE A 394 -12.43 -5.12 23.88
N ALA A 395 -13.25 -5.36 22.88
CA ALA A 395 -14.28 -4.42 22.50
C ALA A 395 -15.40 -4.32 23.53
N ASP A 396 -15.69 -5.40 24.22
CA ASP A 396 -16.73 -5.44 25.22
C ASP A 396 -16.41 -4.64 26.49
N TYR A 397 -15.12 -4.39 26.73
CA TYR A 397 -14.65 -3.54 27.82
C TYR A 397 -15.32 -2.15 27.82
N TYR A 398 -15.60 -1.59 26.65
CA TYR A 398 -16.23 -0.29 26.51
C TYR A 398 -17.73 -0.35 26.33
N GLN A 399 -18.27 -1.44 25.90
CA GLN A 399 -19.67 -1.55 25.51
C GLN A 399 -20.52 -2.30 26.53
N CYS A 400 -19.89 -3.05 27.42
CA CYS A 400 -20.53 -3.66 28.58
C CYS A 400 -19.71 -3.41 29.82
N TYR A 401 -20.35 -3.19 30.94
CA TYR A 401 -19.70 -3.17 32.24
C TYR A 401 -20.57 -3.91 33.26
N GLY A 402 -19.97 -4.35 34.33
CA GLY A 402 -20.70 -5.07 35.38
C GLY A 402 -19.83 -5.34 36.59
N PRO A 403 -20.31 -6.15 37.52
CA PRO A 403 -19.55 -6.51 38.70
C PRO A 403 -18.18 -7.06 38.34
N THR A 404 -17.18 -6.56 39.04
CA THR A 404 -15.80 -7.07 38.98
C THR A 404 -15.45 -7.79 40.28
N VAL A 405 -14.27 -8.40 40.34
CA VAL A 405 -13.73 -8.94 41.58
C VAL A 405 -13.48 -7.86 42.64
N TYR A 406 -13.41 -6.61 42.22
CA TYR A 406 -13.17 -5.44 43.10
C TYR A 406 -14.46 -4.71 43.48
N ASP A 407 -15.52 -4.78 42.68
CA ASP A 407 -16.83 -4.14 42.94
C ASP A 407 -17.96 -5.05 42.44
N THR A 408 -18.57 -5.76 43.35
CA THR A 408 -19.70 -6.65 43.09
C THR A 408 -21.05 -5.95 43.09
N THR A 409 -21.10 -4.63 43.37
CA THR A 409 -22.34 -3.87 43.50
C THR A 409 -22.82 -3.25 42.19
N LEU A 410 -21.97 -3.24 41.15
CA LEU A 410 -22.31 -2.70 39.86
C LEU A 410 -23.44 -3.46 39.18
N THR A 411 -24.38 -2.74 38.61
CA THR A 411 -25.44 -3.34 37.80
C THR A 411 -24.89 -3.65 36.42
N PRO A 412 -24.93 -4.92 35.94
CA PRO A 412 -24.50 -5.28 34.63
C PRO A 412 -25.25 -4.47 33.56
N THR A 413 -24.53 -3.82 32.67
CA THR A 413 -25.11 -2.98 31.61
C THR A 413 -24.29 -3.11 30.33
N CYS A 414 -24.96 -3.32 29.19
CA CYS A 414 -24.36 -3.22 27.89
C CYS A 414 -24.95 -2.07 27.09
N PHE A 415 -24.11 -1.41 26.30
CA PHE A 415 -24.49 -0.37 25.35
C PHE A 415 -24.57 -0.93 23.93
N SER A 416 -25.08 -0.15 23.00
CA SER A 416 -25.09 -0.54 21.59
C SER A 416 -23.65 -0.77 21.08
N PRO A 417 -23.41 -1.84 20.33
CA PRO A 417 -22.09 -2.18 19.78
C PRO A 417 -21.66 -1.28 18.61
N SER A 418 -22.46 -0.29 18.20
CA SER A 418 -22.14 0.54 17.05
C SER A 418 -20.83 1.31 17.24
N SER A 419 -19.85 0.97 16.45
CA SER A 419 -18.51 1.59 16.48
C SER A 419 -17.91 1.68 15.08
N ILE A 420 -17.02 2.66 14.89
CA ILE A 420 -16.25 2.86 13.67
C ILE A 420 -14.80 3.18 14.03
N TRP A 421 -13.93 3.00 13.08
CA TRP A 421 -12.62 3.67 13.03
C TRP A 421 -12.59 4.64 11.85
N HIS A 422 -11.84 5.72 12.00
CA HIS A 422 -11.65 6.75 10.98
C HIS A 422 -10.17 7.12 10.94
N ALA A 423 -9.56 6.97 9.79
CA ALA A 423 -8.17 7.33 9.53
C ALA A 423 -8.11 8.43 8.48
N THR A 424 -7.30 9.44 8.75
CA THR A 424 -6.91 10.45 7.77
C THR A 424 -5.39 10.50 7.68
N GLU A 425 -4.86 10.36 6.49
CA GLU A 425 -3.43 10.37 6.24
C GLU A 425 -3.08 11.42 5.19
N ARG A 426 -1.94 12.06 5.36
CA ARG A 426 -1.34 12.90 4.36
C ARG A 426 0.13 12.57 4.20
N ASN A 427 0.49 12.08 3.02
CA ASN A 427 1.88 11.88 2.64
C ASN A 427 2.36 13.03 1.78
N THR A 428 3.59 13.50 2.04
CA THR A 428 4.32 14.39 1.15
C THR A 428 5.66 13.76 0.83
N HIS A 429 6.00 13.67 -0.43
CA HIS A 429 7.26 13.09 -0.88
C HIS A 429 7.92 14.00 -1.90
N GLN A 430 9.08 14.53 -1.57
CA GLN A 430 9.95 15.29 -2.46
C GLN A 430 11.20 14.48 -2.77
N GLN A 431 11.60 14.43 -4.04
CA GLN A 431 12.81 13.71 -4.46
C GLN A 431 13.56 14.43 -5.55
N HIS A 432 14.87 14.19 -5.60
CA HIS A 432 15.79 14.67 -6.62
C HIS A 432 16.83 13.61 -6.95
N GLU A 433 17.07 13.37 -8.22
CA GLU A 433 18.12 12.44 -8.67
C GLU A 433 18.88 13.05 -9.85
N LEU A 434 20.20 13.05 -9.76
CA LEU A 434 21.09 13.39 -10.86
C LEU A 434 21.88 12.14 -11.27
N ARG A 435 21.86 11.81 -12.56
CA ARG A 435 22.58 10.67 -13.13
C ARG A 435 23.47 11.12 -14.28
N LEU A 436 24.66 10.54 -14.35
CA LEU A 436 25.56 10.62 -15.49
C LEU A 436 25.84 9.21 -15.97
N SER A 437 25.79 9.00 -17.27
CA SER A 437 26.15 7.70 -17.89
C SER A 437 27.04 7.90 -19.12
N THR A 438 27.93 6.95 -19.30
CA THR A 438 28.75 6.86 -20.52
C THR A 438 27.90 6.38 -21.69
N PRO A 439 28.37 6.58 -22.95
CA PRO A 439 27.78 5.95 -24.12
C PRO A 439 27.67 4.41 -24.00
N ASP A 440 26.61 3.86 -24.59
CA ASP A 440 26.31 2.44 -24.48
C ASP A 440 27.19 1.55 -25.37
N ASP A 441 27.87 2.14 -26.36
CA ASP A 441 28.80 1.48 -27.30
C ASP A 441 30.23 1.35 -26.76
N TRP A 442 30.52 1.94 -25.60
CA TRP A 442 31.84 1.81 -24.99
C TRP A 442 32.04 0.42 -24.36
N ARG A 443 33.26 -0.10 -24.46
CA ARG A 443 33.64 -1.37 -23.81
C ARG A 443 33.53 -1.30 -22.28
N LEU A 444 33.81 -0.13 -21.70
CA LEU A 444 33.63 0.17 -20.29
C LEU A 444 32.50 1.20 -20.19
N ARG A 445 31.37 0.77 -19.67
CA ARG A 445 30.18 1.61 -19.48
C ARG A 445 29.98 1.85 -18.00
N ALA A 446 29.58 3.06 -17.64
CA ALA A 446 29.32 3.41 -16.25
C ALA A 446 28.07 4.27 -16.16
N ILE A 447 27.36 4.12 -15.05
CA ILE A 447 26.33 5.04 -14.58
C ILE A 447 26.64 5.40 -13.13
N ALA A 448 26.59 6.68 -12.79
CA ALA A 448 26.73 7.15 -11.42
C ALA A 448 25.70 8.22 -11.14
N GLY A 449 25.26 8.32 -9.89
CA GLY A 449 24.26 9.32 -9.52
C GLY A 449 24.25 9.65 -8.04
N ALA A 450 23.55 10.75 -7.75
CA ALA A 450 23.24 11.21 -6.42
C ALA A 450 21.71 11.31 -6.28
N TYR A 451 21.20 10.93 -5.15
CA TYR A 451 19.77 10.93 -4.82
C TYR A 451 19.53 11.59 -3.47
N TRP A 452 18.45 12.35 -3.39
CA TRP A 452 17.94 12.91 -2.16
C TRP A 452 16.41 12.82 -2.13
N GLU A 453 15.86 12.53 -0.95
CA GLU A 453 14.41 12.57 -0.71
C GLU A 453 14.07 13.04 0.70
N ASP A 454 12.85 13.58 0.83
CA ASP A 454 12.18 13.91 2.10
C ASP A 454 10.74 13.37 2.01
N ASN A 455 10.43 12.37 2.81
CA ASN A 455 9.12 11.76 2.90
C ASN A 455 8.52 12.01 4.29
N LYS A 456 7.28 12.53 4.33
CA LYS A 456 6.55 12.78 5.57
C LYS A 456 5.18 12.15 5.51
N LEU A 457 4.86 11.38 6.53
CA LEU A 457 3.54 10.83 6.77
C LEU A 457 2.94 11.51 8.01
N TYR A 458 1.80 12.16 7.82
CA TYR A 458 0.91 12.63 8.86
C TYR A 458 -0.25 11.66 8.96
N ASP A 459 -0.45 11.06 10.15
CA ASP A 459 -1.50 10.09 10.43
C ASP A 459 -2.34 10.54 11.61
N GLN A 460 -3.65 10.57 11.41
CA GLN A 460 -4.66 10.75 12.45
C GLN A 460 -5.68 9.64 12.34
N THR A 461 -5.72 8.75 13.32
CA THR A 461 -6.65 7.63 13.34
C THR A 461 -7.35 7.53 14.69
N GLY A 462 -8.67 7.44 14.68
CA GLY A 462 -9.51 7.35 15.86
C GLY A 462 -10.46 6.16 15.85
N TRP A 463 -10.73 5.58 17.03
CA TRP A 463 -11.75 4.55 17.23
C TRP A 463 -12.86 5.12 18.13
N LEU A 464 -14.08 5.10 17.59
CA LEU A 464 -15.24 5.74 18.20
C LEU A 464 -16.29 4.68 18.53
N TYR A 465 -16.70 4.66 19.80
CA TYR A 465 -17.77 3.81 20.32
C TYR A 465 -19.03 4.66 20.54
N LYS A 466 -19.84 4.79 19.50
CA LYS A 466 -20.86 5.84 19.32
C LYS A 466 -21.90 5.97 20.43
N THR A 467 -22.19 4.90 21.16
CA THR A 467 -23.33 4.90 22.10
C THR A 467 -22.93 4.75 23.56
N VAL A 468 -21.65 4.48 23.85
CA VAL A 468 -21.16 4.45 25.23
C VAL A 468 -21.17 5.88 25.77
N PRO A 469 -21.89 6.17 26.89
CA PRO A 469 -21.98 7.53 27.39
C PRO A 469 -20.62 7.99 27.93
N PRO A 470 -20.26 9.30 27.77
CA PRO A 470 -19.06 9.86 28.37
C PRO A 470 -19.15 9.86 29.88
N CYS A 471 -18.02 9.75 30.56
CA CYS A 471 -17.93 9.93 32.00
C CYS A 471 -18.19 11.39 32.40
N THR A 472 -18.90 11.59 33.50
CA THR A 472 -19.22 12.91 34.06
C THR A 472 -18.99 12.90 35.57
N ALA A 473 -19.05 14.06 36.20
CA ALA A 473 -18.94 14.17 37.67
C ALA A 473 -19.99 13.31 38.41
N THR A 474 -21.15 13.07 37.77
CA THR A 474 -22.25 12.27 38.35
C THR A 474 -22.30 10.83 37.81
N ARG A 475 -21.57 10.52 36.74
CA ARG A 475 -21.48 9.21 36.15
C ARG A 475 -20.00 8.81 36.03
N THR A 476 -19.53 8.14 37.07
CA THR A 476 -18.12 7.69 37.16
C THR A 476 -17.91 6.23 36.82
N THR A 477 -19.01 5.49 36.59
CA THR A 477 -18.98 4.07 36.22
C THR A 477 -19.88 3.80 35.01
N GLY A 478 -19.57 2.80 34.22
CA GLY A 478 -20.33 2.44 33.03
C GLY A 478 -20.35 3.57 31.98
N CYS A 479 -19.23 4.19 31.78
CA CYS A 479 -19.04 5.30 30.86
C CYS A 479 -17.69 5.15 30.15
N LEU A 480 -17.52 5.80 29.01
CA LEU A 480 -16.25 5.95 28.32
C LEU A 480 -15.66 7.32 28.69
N ALA A 481 -14.49 7.33 29.28
CA ALA A 481 -13.77 8.59 29.44
C ALA A 481 -13.25 9.04 28.08
N ASN A 482 -13.44 10.33 27.74
CA ASN A 482 -12.83 10.92 26.55
C ASN A 482 -11.32 10.89 26.66
N VAL A 483 -10.63 10.58 25.56
CA VAL A 483 -9.16 10.67 25.55
C VAL A 483 -8.72 12.11 25.76
N GLY A 484 -7.73 12.29 26.63
CA GLY A 484 -7.08 13.59 26.85
C GLY A 484 -5.94 13.80 25.85
N THR A 485 -5.27 14.94 25.95
CA THR A 485 -4.10 15.27 25.13
C THR A 485 -2.90 15.60 26.01
N PHE A 486 -1.70 15.34 25.50
CA PHE A 486 -0.47 15.79 26.15
C PHE A 486 -0.20 17.26 25.78
N PRO A 487 0.03 18.15 26.76
CA PRO A 487 0.42 19.52 26.46
C PRO A 487 1.71 19.58 25.63
N GLY A 488 1.71 20.42 24.59
CA GLY A 488 2.87 20.64 23.74
C GLY A 488 3.23 19.51 22.78
N THR A 489 2.35 18.53 22.62
CA THR A 489 2.50 17.53 21.56
C THR A 489 2.22 18.14 20.18
N THR A 490 2.39 17.41 19.14
CA THR A 490 2.49 17.88 17.75
C THR A 490 1.50 18.98 17.38
N VAL A 491 1.80 19.65 16.27
CA VAL A 491 0.88 20.60 15.63
C VAL A 491 -0.44 20.00 15.19
N GLN A 492 -0.53 18.68 15.13
CA GLN A 492 -1.73 17.96 14.74
C GLN A 492 -2.57 17.48 15.92
N ASN A 493 -2.05 17.56 17.13
CA ASN A 493 -2.82 17.17 18.32
C ASN A 493 -3.85 18.25 18.66
N PRO A 494 -5.14 18.06 18.30
CA PRO A 494 -6.14 19.13 18.32
C PRO A 494 -6.69 19.42 19.70
N GLY A 495 -6.22 18.77 20.73
CA GLY A 495 -6.79 18.86 22.07
C GLY A 495 -7.68 17.66 22.40
N VAL A 496 -8.68 17.86 23.23
CA VAL A 496 -9.61 16.80 23.63
C VAL A 496 -10.42 16.35 22.43
N GLN A 497 -10.42 15.04 22.18
CA GLN A 497 -11.19 14.44 21.12
C GLN A 497 -12.69 14.44 21.41
N SER A 498 -13.51 14.12 20.41
CA SER A 498 -14.96 14.03 20.58
C SER A 498 -15.34 13.04 21.66
N ASP A 499 -16.49 13.27 22.29
CA ASP A 499 -17.13 12.28 23.13
C ASP A 499 -17.24 10.96 22.36
N HIS A 500 -17.00 9.84 23.02
CA HIS A 500 -16.97 8.50 22.42
C HIS A 500 -15.67 8.08 21.75
N THR A 501 -14.64 8.93 21.68
CA THR A 501 -13.30 8.51 21.23
C THR A 501 -12.59 7.73 22.34
N SER A 502 -12.30 6.46 22.10
CA SER A 502 -11.63 5.59 23.08
C SER A 502 -10.14 5.45 22.82
N PHE A 503 -9.73 5.57 21.56
CA PHE A 503 -8.34 5.51 21.14
C PHE A 503 -8.11 6.48 19.98
N TYR A 504 -6.99 7.18 20.01
CA TYR A 504 -6.62 8.14 18.98
C TYR A 504 -5.12 8.20 18.78
N GLN A 505 -4.71 8.18 17.52
CA GLN A 505 -3.33 8.39 17.09
C GLN A 505 -3.24 9.73 16.37
N ASP A 506 -2.19 10.50 16.66
CA ASP A 506 -1.85 11.75 15.99
C ASP A 506 -0.33 11.78 15.85
N GLN A 507 0.17 11.39 14.69
CA GLN A 507 1.58 11.08 14.46
C GLN A 507 2.12 11.77 13.22
N VAL A 508 3.39 12.12 13.29
CA VAL A 508 4.22 12.55 12.14
C VAL A 508 5.44 11.65 12.07
N ARG A 509 5.61 11.00 10.94
CA ARG A 509 6.83 10.23 10.60
C ARG A 509 7.56 10.94 9.47
N GLU A 510 8.85 11.15 9.61
CA GLU A 510 9.70 11.75 8.58
C GLU A 510 10.89 10.84 8.29
N THR A 511 11.13 10.60 7.02
CA THR A 511 12.29 9.86 6.52
C THR A 511 12.99 10.69 5.46
N LYS A 512 14.22 11.10 5.74
CA LYS A 512 15.11 11.76 4.77
C LYS A 512 16.16 10.79 4.30
N GLN A 513 16.43 10.76 3.02
CA GLN A 513 17.49 9.93 2.45
C GLN A 513 18.44 10.78 1.62
N THR A 514 19.73 10.49 1.77
CA THR A 514 20.76 10.88 0.81
C THR A 514 21.49 9.62 0.36
N ALA A 515 21.72 9.49 -0.95
CA ALA A 515 22.44 8.34 -1.47
C ALA A 515 23.31 8.71 -2.68
N PHE A 516 24.40 7.96 -2.81
CA PHE A 516 25.26 7.97 -3.98
C PHE A 516 25.38 6.56 -4.52
N PHE A 517 25.26 6.41 -5.83
CA PHE A 517 25.34 5.09 -6.47
C PHE A 517 26.21 5.14 -7.72
N ALA A 518 26.80 4.01 -8.03
CA ALA A 518 27.51 3.77 -9.27
C ALA A 518 27.38 2.31 -9.70
N SER A 519 27.35 2.09 -11.00
CA SER A 519 27.43 0.78 -11.61
C SER A 519 28.34 0.84 -12.84
N VAL A 520 29.20 -0.14 -12.99
CA VAL A 520 30.16 -0.26 -14.09
C VAL A 520 29.97 -1.59 -14.77
N ASP A 521 29.84 -1.56 -16.08
CA ASP A 521 29.81 -2.72 -16.96
C ASP A 521 31.11 -2.78 -17.76
N VAL A 522 31.73 -3.96 -17.83
CA VAL A 522 32.95 -4.20 -18.57
C VAL A 522 32.74 -5.37 -19.52
N ASP A 523 32.89 -5.14 -20.81
CA ASP A 523 32.89 -6.22 -21.78
C ASP A 523 34.24 -6.95 -21.72
N LEU A 524 34.30 -8.05 -20.98
CA LEU A 524 35.46 -8.90 -20.88
C LEU A 524 35.80 -9.48 -22.26
N ILE A 525 34.76 -9.95 -22.95
CA ILE A 525 34.79 -10.35 -24.36
C ILE A 525 33.67 -9.59 -25.06
N PRO A 526 33.99 -8.66 -25.99
CA PRO A 526 32.97 -7.83 -26.64
C PRO A 526 31.82 -8.62 -27.22
N LYS A 527 30.58 -8.23 -26.90
CA LYS A 527 29.32 -8.87 -27.31
C LYS A 527 29.14 -10.34 -26.87
N VAL A 528 30.04 -10.87 -26.05
CA VAL A 528 29.97 -12.28 -25.57
C VAL A 528 29.91 -12.35 -24.07
N LEU A 529 30.78 -11.64 -23.37
CA LEU A 529 30.88 -11.76 -21.90
C LEU A 529 31.02 -10.38 -21.27
N THR A 530 30.03 -9.98 -20.47
CA THR A 530 30.01 -8.70 -19.75
C THR A 530 29.96 -8.97 -18.26
N ALA A 531 30.79 -8.26 -17.50
CA ALA A 531 30.73 -8.22 -16.04
C ALA A 531 30.20 -6.87 -15.57
N THR A 532 29.27 -6.87 -14.63
CA THR A 532 28.70 -5.66 -14.00
C THR A 532 28.98 -5.67 -12.50
N LEU A 533 29.43 -4.53 -11.97
CA LEU A 533 29.55 -4.28 -10.54
C LEU A 533 28.89 -2.94 -10.21
N GLY A 534 28.04 -2.93 -9.21
CA GLY A 534 27.38 -1.72 -8.76
C GLY A 534 27.26 -1.66 -7.25
N THR A 535 27.24 -0.44 -6.72
CA THR A 535 27.03 -0.20 -5.30
C THR A 535 26.29 1.11 -5.08
N ARG A 536 25.52 1.17 -4.00
CA ARG A 536 24.84 2.36 -3.48
C ARG A 536 25.22 2.54 -2.02
N HIS A 537 25.76 3.69 -1.67
CA HIS A 537 25.85 4.17 -0.29
C HIS A 537 24.59 4.97 0.00
N PHE A 538 23.96 4.71 1.14
CA PHE A 538 22.78 5.45 1.59
C PHE A 538 22.96 5.92 3.04
N ARG A 539 22.26 6.99 3.36
CA ARG A 539 22.04 7.47 4.73
C ARG A 539 20.58 7.87 4.86
N PHE A 540 19.92 7.32 5.88
CA PHE A 540 18.60 7.73 6.34
C PHE A 540 18.71 8.51 7.64
N ASP A 541 17.92 9.56 7.75
CA ASP A 541 17.62 10.24 9.00
C ASP A 541 16.11 10.10 9.22
N ASN A 542 15.73 9.25 10.20
CA ASN A 542 14.35 8.93 10.54
C ASN A 542 13.94 9.64 11.81
N SER A 543 12.69 10.12 11.87
CA SER A 543 12.11 10.68 13.07
C SER A 543 10.62 10.38 13.18
N MET A 544 10.10 10.38 14.41
CA MET A 544 8.70 10.25 14.72
C MET A 544 8.33 11.17 15.87
N ALA A 545 7.19 11.82 15.76
CA ALA A 545 6.65 12.72 16.77
C ALA A 545 5.13 12.57 16.86
N GLY A 546 4.52 13.12 17.92
CA GLY A 546 3.08 13.12 18.12
C GLY A 546 2.64 12.49 19.43
N SER A 547 1.49 11.83 19.34
CA SER A 547 0.90 11.18 20.51
C SER A 547 0.06 9.96 20.11
N VAL A 548 0.00 9.01 21.01
CA VAL A 548 -1.00 7.95 21.05
C VAL A 548 -1.81 8.15 22.31
N LEU A 549 -3.12 8.24 22.19
CA LEU A 549 -4.04 8.57 23.26
C LEU A 549 -5.00 7.41 23.45
N SER A 550 -5.22 7.01 24.69
CA SER A 550 -6.09 5.91 25.03
C SER A 550 -6.89 6.22 26.29
N SER A 551 -8.15 5.87 26.28
CA SER A 551 -9.00 5.84 27.46
C SER A 551 -9.07 4.46 28.12
N PHE A 552 -8.34 3.46 27.62
CA PHE A 552 -8.25 2.14 28.23
C PHE A 552 -7.74 2.27 29.68
N GLY A 553 -8.48 1.76 30.65
CA GLY A 553 -8.15 1.90 32.08
C GLY A 553 -8.65 3.18 32.76
N CYS A 554 -9.12 4.18 32.03
CA CYS A 554 -9.73 5.38 32.61
C CYS A 554 -11.13 5.15 33.17
N PHE A 555 -11.72 4.08 32.81
CA PHE A 555 -13.06 3.64 33.15
C PHE A 555 -13.30 3.51 34.66
N GLU A 556 -12.24 3.13 35.38
CA GLU A 556 -12.27 2.83 36.82
C GLU A 556 -11.72 3.98 37.67
N ALA A 557 -11.00 4.92 37.10
CA ALA A 557 -10.17 5.82 37.84
C ALA A 557 -10.32 7.32 37.52
N GLY A 558 -11.07 7.72 36.49
CA GLY A 558 -10.93 9.09 36.05
C GLY A 558 -12.16 9.78 35.47
N LEU A 559 -12.27 11.06 35.79
CA LEU A 559 -13.13 11.98 35.08
C LEU A 559 -12.48 12.34 33.72
N PRO A 560 -13.27 12.54 32.65
CA PRO A 560 -12.72 12.99 31.37
C PRO A 560 -12.20 14.46 31.46
N PRO A 561 -11.23 14.86 30.64
CA PRO A 561 -10.47 14.01 29.74
C PRO A 561 -9.41 13.17 30.46
N CYS A 562 -9.12 11.99 29.97
CA CYS A 562 -8.21 11.07 30.63
C CYS A 562 -7.06 10.62 29.70
N LEU A 563 -5.89 10.44 30.31
CA LEU A 563 -4.73 9.79 29.71
C LEU A 563 -4.43 8.54 30.51
N SER A 564 -4.72 7.38 29.94
CA SER A 564 -4.42 6.10 30.61
C SER A 564 -2.92 5.76 30.49
N SER A 565 -2.52 4.67 31.16
CA SER A 565 -1.16 4.12 31.05
C SER A 565 -0.79 3.64 29.64
N PHE A 566 -1.76 3.52 28.75
CA PHE A 566 -1.57 3.19 27.33
C PHE A 566 -1.49 4.43 26.43
N SER A 567 -1.38 5.63 27.02
CA SER A 567 -1.17 6.87 26.28
C SER A 567 0.31 7.22 26.26
N PHE A 568 0.82 7.63 25.10
CA PHE A 568 2.24 7.90 24.88
C PHE A 568 2.45 9.29 24.27
N ASN A 569 3.31 10.09 24.91
CA ASN A 569 3.81 11.34 24.37
C ASN A 569 5.08 11.05 23.56
N LEU A 570 4.96 10.92 22.24
CA LEU A 570 6.07 10.58 21.35
C LEU A 570 7.08 11.75 21.24
N ASN A 571 6.62 13.01 21.40
CA ASN A 571 7.52 14.16 21.40
C ASN A 571 8.52 14.10 22.56
N ALA A 572 8.07 13.65 23.74
CA ALA A 572 8.91 13.51 24.90
C ALA A 572 9.96 12.37 24.76
N GLN A 573 9.72 11.43 23.86
CA GLN A 573 10.63 10.31 23.62
C GLN A 573 11.82 10.65 22.71
N ASN A 574 11.77 11.81 22.01
CA ASN A 574 12.82 12.25 21.08
C ASN A 574 13.22 11.14 20.10
N LEU A 575 12.21 10.59 19.39
CA LEU A 575 12.39 9.50 18.44
C LEU A 575 13.11 10.00 17.18
N SER A 576 14.40 9.78 17.13
CA SER A 576 15.23 10.07 15.96
C SER A 576 16.36 9.06 15.86
N ASP A 577 16.68 8.61 14.65
CA ASP A 577 17.76 7.67 14.37
C ASP A 577 18.37 7.96 13.01
N THR A 578 19.67 7.64 12.87
CA THR A 578 20.39 7.72 11.61
C THR A 578 20.95 6.36 11.26
N GLU A 579 20.57 5.86 10.09
CA GLU A 579 21.08 4.61 9.55
C GLU A 579 21.85 4.87 8.25
N SER A 580 22.98 4.19 8.06
CA SER A 580 23.75 4.26 6.81
C SER A 580 24.31 2.88 6.45
N GLY A 581 24.55 2.68 5.16
CA GLY A 581 25.06 1.40 4.69
C GLY A 581 25.30 1.34 3.19
N TYR A 582 25.61 0.13 2.73
CA TYR A 582 25.85 -0.16 1.33
C TYR A 582 24.93 -1.27 0.86
N LYS A 583 24.42 -1.14 -0.38
CA LYS A 583 23.75 -2.21 -1.13
C LYS A 583 24.45 -2.35 -2.47
N SER A 584 24.78 -3.59 -2.79
CA SER A 584 25.61 -3.89 -3.97
C SER A 584 24.92 -4.86 -4.91
N ARG A 585 25.33 -4.82 -6.16
CA ARG A 585 24.98 -5.81 -7.18
C ARG A 585 26.23 -6.25 -7.93
N GLY A 586 26.22 -7.49 -8.39
CA GLY A 586 27.21 -8.04 -9.29
C GLY A 586 26.49 -8.90 -10.33
N ASN A 587 26.91 -8.81 -11.57
CA ASN A 587 26.33 -9.61 -12.64
C ASN A 587 27.41 -10.10 -13.60
N LEU A 588 27.22 -11.30 -14.12
CA LEU A 588 28.00 -11.86 -15.21
C LEU A 588 27.02 -12.32 -16.29
N THR A 589 27.07 -11.65 -17.45
CA THR A 589 26.20 -11.93 -18.60
C THR A 589 27.00 -12.59 -19.70
N TRP A 590 26.55 -13.75 -20.15
CA TRP A 590 27.16 -14.52 -21.23
C TRP A 590 26.17 -14.73 -22.37
N HIS A 591 26.42 -14.09 -23.49
CA HIS A 591 25.74 -14.34 -24.76
C HIS A 591 26.45 -15.53 -25.46
N ILE A 592 25.87 -16.71 -25.31
CA ILE A 592 26.37 -17.96 -25.96
C ILE A 592 26.21 -17.83 -27.47
N THR A 593 25.09 -17.28 -27.91
CA THR A 593 24.79 -16.82 -29.26
C THR A 593 24.06 -15.49 -29.18
N PRO A 594 23.83 -14.75 -30.29
CA PRO A 594 23.01 -13.55 -30.26
C PRO A 594 21.60 -13.76 -29.69
N ASP A 595 21.05 -14.97 -29.82
CA ASP A 595 19.70 -15.33 -29.41
C ASP A 595 19.64 -16.12 -28.09
N VAL A 596 20.78 -16.36 -27.42
CA VAL A 596 20.87 -17.15 -26.19
C VAL A 596 21.78 -16.48 -25.20
N MET A 597 21.19 -15.94 -24.14
CA MET A 597 21.87 -15.34 -23.02
C MET A 597 21.67 -16.17 -21.75
N VAL A 598 22.75 -16.36 -20.99
CA VAL A 598 22.74 -16.89 -19.62
C VAL A 598 23.42 -15.88 -18.71
N TYR A 599 22.89 -15.70 -17.52
CA TYR A 599 23.45 -14.74 -16.57
C TYR A 599 23.49 -15.28 -15.15
N TYR A 600 24.42 -14.75 -14.36
CA TYR A 600 24.42 -14.85 -12.91
C TYR A 600 24.28 -13.46 -12.33
N THR A 601 23.37 -13.29 -11.37
CA THR A 601 23.14 -12.03 -10.66
C THR A 601 23.22 -12.23 -9.16
N PHE A 602 24.08 -11.44 -8.51
CA PHE A 602 24.04 -11.14 -7.09
C PHE A 602 23.40 -9.76 -6.91
N SER A 603 22.37 -9.62 -6.08
CA SER A 603 21.73 -8.32 -5.83
C SER A 603 21.22 -8.22 -4.39
N GLN A 604 21.15 -6.98 -3.90
CA GLN A 604 20.69 -6.66 -2.56
C GLN A 604 19.58 -5.61 -2.58
N GLY A 605 18.60 -5.80 -1.71
CA GLY A 605 17.52 -4.85 -1.44
C GLY A 605 17.34 -4.66 0.06
N PHE A 606 16.51 -3.70 0.47
CA PHE A 606 16.25 -3.39 1.87
C PHE A 606 15.06 -2.47 2.04
N ARG A 607 14.47 -2.47 3.23
CA ARG A 607 13.54 -1.46 3.71
C ARG A 607 14.18 -0.69 4.86
N PRO A 608 13.88 0.62 5.04
CA PRO A 608 14.36 1.38 6.20
C PRO A 608 13.76 0.84 7.49
N GLY A 609 14.48 1.01 8.59
CA GLY A 609 13.95 0.87 9.93
C GLY A 609 12.99 2.00 10.31
N GLY A 610 12.40 1.92 11.50
CA GLY A 610 11.44 2.90 11.98
C GLY A 610 11.22 2.83 13.49
N PHE A 611 10.20 3.55 13.95
CA PHE A 611 9.86 3.65 15.37
C PHE A 611 8.46 3.08 15.63
N ASN A 612 8.32 2.42 16.79
CA ASN A 612 7.04 2.00 17.33
C ASN A 612 6.34 3.12 18.08
N GLN A 613 5.03 3.19 17.93
CA GLN A 613 4.19 4.19 18.57
C GLN A 613 4.00 3.97 20.09
N ASN A 614 4.36 2.78 20.57
CA ASN A 614 4.20 2.35 21.95
C ASN A 614 5.52 1.90 22.56
N GLY A 615 6.63 2.26 21.94
CA GLY A 615 7.98 1.88 22.40
C GLY A 615 8.29 2.43 23.78
N VAL A 616 8.76 1.58 24.64
CA VAL A 616 9.09 1.91 26.01
C VAL A 616 10.55 2.28 26.14
N ASP A 617 10.80 3.10 27.17
CA ASP A 617 12.02 3.67 27.64
C ASP A 617 13.31 2.85 27.37
N VAL A 618 14.39 3.61 27.20
CA VAL A 618 15.78 3.21 26.98
C VAL A 618 16.35 2.20 27.96
N ASN A 619 15.69 1.91 29.08
CA ASN A 619 16.11 0.92 30.05
C ASN A 619 15.53 -0.49 29.83
N GLY A 620 14.90 -0.73 28.70
CA GLY A 620 14.46 -2.07 28.28
C GLY A 620 13.43 -2.72 29.21
N VAL A 621 12.70 -1.94 29.97
CA VAL A 621 11.59 -2.43 30.78
C VAL A 621 10.30 -2.14 30.04
N ALA A 622 10.02 -3.00 29.09
CA ALA A 622 8.70 -3.18 28.54
C ALA A 622 7.67 -3.41 29.64
N PHE A 623 6.41 -3.27 29.28
CA PHE A 623 5.28 -3.66 30.10
C PHE A 623 5.59 -4.95 30.87
N ARG A 624 5.90 -4.84 32.14
CA ARG A 624 5.94 -5.98 33.02
C ARG A 624 4.51 -6.18 33.54
N TYR A 625 3.95 -7.33 33.26
CA TYR A 625 2.97 -7.85 34.19
C TYR A 625 3.63 -7.87 35.56
N ALA A 626 3.11 -7.10 36.51
CA ALA A 626 3.51 -7.27 37.90
C ALA A 626 3.28 -8.75 38.26
N PRO A 627 4.22 -9.41 38.98
CA PRO A 627 4.00 -10.74 39.46
C PRO A 627 2.86 -10.69 40.49
N GLY A 628 1.66 -10.88 40.02
CA GLY A 628 0.50 -11.18 40.86
C GLY A 628 0.33 -12.68 40.95
N PRO A 629 -0.39 -13.19 41.97
CA PRO A 629 -0.72 -14.61 42.01
C PRO A 629 -1.44 -14.96 40.73
N ALA A 630 -1.03 -16.07 40.14
CA ALA A 630 -1.43 -16.61 38.84
C ALA A 630 -2.96 -16.62 38.65
N GLN A 631 -3.53 -15.50 38.25
CA GLN A 631 -4.85 -15.44 37.65
C GLN A 631 -4.63 -15.33 36.15
N PRO A 632 -5.16 -16.24 35.34
CA PRO A 632 -5.09 -16.10 33.92
C PRO A 632 -5.88 -14.84 33.51
N VAL A 633 -5.20 -13.76 33.20
CA VAL A 633 -5.81 -12.65 32.46
C VAL A 633 -6.00 -13.15 31.05
N ASN A 634 -7.25 -13.34 30.65
CA ASN A 634 -7.64 -13.85 29.33
C ASN A 634 -7.10 -15.25 28.95
N GLY A 635 -6.93 -16.14 29.93
CA GLY A 635 -6.50 -17.52 29.68
C GLY A 635 -5.00 -17.70 29.38
N VAL A 636 -4.20 -16.64 29.49
CA VAL A 636 -2.75 -16.73 29.35
C VAL A 636 -2.10 -16.99 30.71
N PRO A 637 -1.32 -18.08 30.86
CA PRO A 637 -0.65 -18.38 32.12
C PRO A 637 0.29 -17.24 32.52
N THR A 638 0.21 -16.77 33.76
CA THR A 638 1.21 -15.90 34.39
C THR A 638 2.52 -16.69 34.56
N GLY A 639 3.51 -16.35 33.79
CA GLY A 639 4.79 -17.07 33.76
C GLY A 639 5.38 -17.23 32.35
N VAL A 640 4.71 -16.68 31.35
CA VAL A 640 5.21 -16.60 29.98
C VAL A 640 6.40 -15.63 29.96
N PRO A 641 7.49 -15.90 29.23
CA PRO A 641 8.62 -15.00 29.08
C PRO A 641 8.14 -13.61 28.67
N GLN A 642 8.49 -12.61 29.45
CA GLN A 642 8.16 -11.23 29.16
C GLN A 642 9.06 -10.77 28.03
N TYR A 643 8.45 -10.23 26.95
CA TYR A 643 9.21 -9.56 25.91
C TYR A 643 8.97 -8.05 25.98
N ALA A 644 9.98 -7.30 25.59
CA ALA A 644 9.93 -5.85 25.52
C ALA A 644 9.37 -5.43 24.15
N VAL A 645 8.47 -4.44 24.14
CA VAL A 645 8.16 -3.73 22.91
C VAL A 645 9.36 -2.86 22.56
N PRO A 646 10.04 -3.10 21.45
CA PRO A 646 11.20 -2.29 21.10
C PRO A 646 10.75 -0.87 20.75
N LYS A 647 11.57 0.13 21.08
CA LYS A 647 11.34 1.51 20.72
C LYS A 647 11.41 1.73 19.20
N SER A 648 12.28 0.96 18.55
CA SER A 648 12.54 1.03 17.10
C SER A 648 12.81 -0.37 16.56
N TYR A 649 12.70 -0.50 15.26
CA TYR A 649 13.11 -1.66 14.49
C TYR A 649 14.10 -1.22 13.41
N SER A 650 15.05 -2.12 13.08
CA SER A 650 16.11 -1.84 12.12
C SER A 650 15.71 -2.18 10.70
N SER A 651 16.47 -1.72 9.72
CA SER A 651 16.37 -2.18 8.34
C SER A 651 16.44 -3.69 8.24
N ASP A 652 15.64 -4.27 7.39
CA ASP A 652 15.84 -5.63 6.90
C ASP A 652 16.67 -5.63 5.60
N LYS A 653 17.06 -6.81 5.16
CA LYS A 653 17.92 -6.94 3.99
C LYS A 653 17.61 -8.23 3.24
N LEU A 654 17.35 -8.09 1.96
CA LEU A 654 17.26 -9.21 1.03
C LEU A 654 18.54 -9.34 0.21
N THR A 655 19.09 -10.56 0.15
CA THR A 655 20.24 -10.89 -0.69
C THR A 655 19.87 -12.00 -1.64
N ASN A 656 19.91 -11.74 -2.93
CA ASN A 656 19.58 -12.66 -4.01
C ASN A 656 20.83 -13.19 -4.69
N ASN A 657 20.82 -14.48 -5.01
CA ASN A 657 21.72 -15.14 -5.95
C ASN A 657 20.86 -15.85 -6.98
N GLU A 658 21.01 -15.48 -8.24
CA GLU A 658 20.15 -15.90 -9.33
C GLU A 658 20.98 -16.34 -10.54
N ILE A 659 20.59 -17.45 -11.14
CA ILE A 659 21.05 -17.87 -12.46
C ILE A 659 19.85 -17.88 -13.38
N GLY A 660 19.91 -17.12 -14.46
CA GLY A 660 18.82 -17.04 -15.40
C GLY A 660 19.26 -17.22 -16.84
N TRP A 661 18.28 -17.41 -17.69
CA TRP A 661 18.46 -17.50 -19.14
C TRP A 661 17.39 -16.72 -19.89
N LYS A 662 17.77 -16.17 -21.03
CA LYS A 662 16.86 -15.56 -22.01
C LYS A 662 17.20 -16.08 -23.38
N THR A 663 16.18 -16.58 -24.07
CA THR A 663 16.40 -17.25 -25.34
C THR A 663 15.32 -16.89 -26.36
N GLU A 664 15.74 -16.75 -27.60
CA GLU A 664 14.87 -16.58 -28.75
C GLU A 664 15.18 -17.66 -29.79
N PHE A 665 14.15 -18.34 -30.30
CA PHE A 665 14.28 -19.41 -31.27
C PHE A 665 13.29 -19.20 -32.44
N LEU A 666 13.52 -19.92 -33.56
CA LEU A 666 12.63 -19.94 -34.70
C LEU A 666 12.38 -18.53 -35.28
N ASP A 667 13.45 -17.79 -35.55
CA ASP A 667 13.39 -16.40 -36.01
C ASP A 667 12.55 -15.52 -35.10
N ARG A 668 12.79 -15.58 -33.78
CA ARG A 668 12.08 -14.85 -32.70
C ARG A 668 10.59 -15.17 -32.60
N ARG A 669 10.17 -16.36 -33.06
CA ARG A 669 8.78 -16.83 -32.90
C ARG A 669 8.55 -17.54 -31.57
N LEU A 670 9.60 -17.97 -30.91
CA LEU A 670 9.56 -18.65 -29.62
C LEU A 670 10.56 -18.01 -28.68
N GLN A 671 10.08 -17.51 -27.55
CA GLN A 671 10.89 -17.04 -26.42
C GLN A 671 10.71 -17.97 -25.24
N TRP A 672 11.83 -18.36 -24.62
CA TRP A 672 11.84 -19.13 -23.39
C TRP A 672 12.84 -18.52 -22.43
N ASN A 673 12.32 -17.84 -21.39
CA ASN A 673 13.09 -17.17 -20.36
C ASN A 673 12.85 -17.87 -19.03
N GLY A 674 13.80 -17.76 -18.10
CA GLY A 674 13.61 -18.26 -16.75
C GLY A 674 14.77 -17.94 -15.83
N ALA A 675 14.56 -18.21 -14.54
CA ALA A 675 15.57 -18.04 -13.51
C ALA A 675 15.43 -19.08 -12.39
N LEU A 676 16.55 -19.42 -11.80
CA LEU A 676 16.69 -20.15 -10.55
C LEU A 676 17.23 -19.18 -9.51
N TYR A 677 16.53 -18.99 -8.42
CA TYR A 677 16.93 -18.01 -7.42
C TYR A 677 17.01 -18.59 -6.01
N ARG A 678 17.88 -17.97 -5.21
CA ARG A 678 18.02 -18.19 -3.78
C ARG A 678 18.14 -16.83 -3.10
N GLU A 679 17.19 -16.53 -2.26
CA GLU A 679 17.09 -15.28 -1.54
C GLU A 679 17.22 -15.52 -0.02
N ASN A 680 18.15 -14.82 0.62
CA ASN A 680 18.27 -14.77 2.07
C ASN A 680 17.65 -13.44 2.53
N TRP A 681 16.62 -13.51 3.37
CA TRP A 681 15.96 -12.37 3.94
C TRP A 681 16.30 -12.28 5.41
N ASP A 682 17.15 -11.30 5.77
CA ASP A 682 17.74 -11.13 7.10
C ASP A 682 17.03 -10.00 7.86
N ASN A 683 16.86 -10.16 9.16
CA ASN A 683 16.25 -9.19 10.08
C ASN A 683 14.84 -8.76 9.65
N VAL A 684 14.02 -9.69 9.22
CA VAL A 684 12.71 -9.39 8.62
C VAL A 684 11.85 -8.55 9.57
N GLN A 685 11.34 -7.43 9.07
CA GLN A 685 10.40 -6.60 9.81
C GLN A 685 9.05 -7.31 9.88
N VAL A 686 8.59 -7.60 11.09
CA VAL A 686 7.33 -8.29 11.36
C VAL A 686 6.51 -7.52 12.38
N ALA A 687 5.21 -7.40 12.11
CA ALA A 687 4.28 -6.80 13.06
C ALA A 687 3.78 -7.83 14.05
N PHE A 688 3.69 -7.42 15.30
CA PHE A 688 3.09 -8.19 16.38
C PHE A 688 1.89 -7.46 16.97
N PHE A 689 0.88 -8.24 17.30
CA PHE A 689 -0.26 -7.78 18.07
C PHE A 689 -0.44 -8.70 19.27
N ASP A 690 -0.16 -8.18 20.46
CA ASP A 690 -0.43 -8.89 21.70
C ASP A 690 -1.25 -7.99 22.63
N PRO A 691 -2.57 -8.12 22.58
CA PRO A 691 -3.47 -7.28 23.37
C PRO A 691 -3.22 -7.35 24.88
N GLY A 692 -2.76 -8.50 25.37
CA GLY A 692 -2.45 -8.68 26.78
C GLY A 692 -1.23 -7.90 27.24
N VAL A 693 -0.32 -7.55 26.34
CA VAL A 693 0.94 -6.85 26.63
C VAL A 693 0.92 -5.42 26.12
N THR A 694 0.39 -5.20 24.92
CA THR A 694 0.48 -3.91 24.22
C THR A 694 -0.78 -3.07 24.28
N GLY A 695 -1.85 -3.58 24.89
CA GLY A 695 -3.11 -2.83 25.04
C GLY A 695 -3.80 -2.49 23.73
N ASN A 696 -3.91 -3.44 22.80
CA ASN A 696 -4.49 -3.29 21.46
C ASN A 696 -3.64 -2.48 20.47
N ILE A 697 -2.34 -2.35 20.69
CA ILE A 697 -1.45 -1.63 19.79
C ILE A 697 -0.53 -2.63 19.09
N PHE A 698 -0.42 -2.51 17.78
CA PHE A 698 0.60 -3.19 17.01
C PHE A 698 1.98 -2.60 17.27
N PHE A 699 3.00 -3.44 17.21
CA PHE A 699 4.38 -3.01 17.17
C PHE A 699 5.17 -3.84 16.16
N ASP A 700 6.21 -3.26 15.62
CA ASP A 700 7.11 -3.90 14.69
C ASP A 700 8.43 -4.26 15.37
N THR A 701 8.98 -5.40 14.98
CA THR A 701 10.29 -5.84 15.43
C THR A 701 11.00 -6.59 14.32
N ASN A 702 12.29 -6.79 14.48
CA ASN A 702 13.04 -7.63 13.56
C ASN A 702 12.91 -9.10 14.00
N GLY A 703 12.35 -9.91 13.12
CA GLY A 703 12.10 -11.33 13.30
C GLY A 703 13.28 -12.20 12.87
N GLN A 704 12.99 -13.47 12.61
CA GLN A 704 13.95 -14.44 12.15
C GLN A 704 14.33 -14.21 10.68
N ASN A 705 15.44 -14.81 10.28
CA ASN A 705 15.88 -14.84 8.90
C ASN A 705 15.10 -15.92 8.11
N PHE A 706 14.79 -15.64 6.86
CA PHE A 706 14.13 -16.57 5.97
C PHE A 706 14.99 -16.89 4.76
N LEU A 707 14.85 -18.11 4.26
CA LEU A 707 15.48 -18.57 3.04
C LEU A 707 14.39 -18.92 2.03
N ILE A 708 14.37 -18.19 0.91
CA ILE A 708 13.45 -18.40 -0.18
C ILE A 708 14.24 -19.00 -1.36
N LYS A 709 13.67 -20.01 -2.02
CA LYS A 709 14.24 -20.64 -3.22
C LYS A 709 13.12 -20.90 -4.20
N GLY A 710 13.38 -20.64 -5.45
CA GLY A 710 12.39 -20.89 -6.48
C GLY A 710 12.96 -21.03 -7.87
N VAL A 711 12.08 -21.39 -8.76
CA VAL A 711 12.28 -21.40 -10.21
C VAL A 711 11.10 -20.68 -10.84
N GLU A 712 11.40 -19.84 -11.79
CA GLU A 712 10.42 -19.16 -12.62
C GLU A 712 10.75 -19.35 -14.07
N THR A 713 9.73 -19.43 -14.92
CA THR A 713 9.90 -19.58 -16.35
C THR A 713 8.74 -18.99 -17.11
N SER A 714 9.02 -18.41 -18.25
CA SER A 714 8.05 -17.86 -19.19
C SER A 714 8.32 -18.41 -20.58
N LEU A 715 7.28 -18.90 -21.22
CA LEU A 715 7.31 -19.40 -22.59
C LEU A 715 6.30 -18.63 -23.42
N VAL A 716 6.77 -17.91 -24.45
CA VAL A 716 5.91 -17.17 -25.38
C VAL A 716 6.13 -17.69 -26.78
N ALA A 717 5.09 -18.17 -27.44
CA ALA A 717 5.17 -18.74 -28.76
C ALA A 717 4.16 -18.12 -29.73
N ARG A 718 4.64 -17.55 -30.83
CA ARG A 718 3.80 -17.15 -31.97
C ARG A 718 3.61 -18.32 -32.89
N VAL A 719 2.53 -19.07 -32.71
CA VAL A 719 2.26 -20.31 -33.40
C VAL A 719 1.96 -20.05 -34.88
N VAL A 720 1.09 -19.07 -35.12
CA VAL A 720 0.75 -18.56 -36.47
C VAL A 720 0.50 -17.05 -36.38
N THR A 721 0.38 -16.36 -37.50
CA THR A 721 0.00 -14.96 -37.53
C THR A 721 -1.38 -14.78 -36.85
N GLY A 722 -1.44 -13.93 -35.83
CA GLY A 722 -2.66 -13.68 -35.04
C GLY A 722 -2.87 -14.62 -33.84
N LEU A 723 -2.02 -15.65 -33.63
CA LEU A 723 -2.09 -16.52 -32.45
C LEU A 723 -0.74 -16.58 -31.72
N THR A 724 -0.72 -15.99 -30.56
CA THR A 724 0.40 -16.08 -29.60
C THR A 724 -0.09 -16.82 -28.36
N LEU A 725 0.70 -17.80 -27.89
CA LEU A 725 0.50 -18.52 -26.63
C LEU A 725 1.55 -18.07 -25.62
N GLN A 726 1.12 -17.88 -24.39
CA GLN A 726 1.96 -17.52 -23.27
C GLN A 726 1.61 -18.39 -22.06
#